data_98441e9f5f8f95f915b5f1d521aaa1d2
#
_entry.id   98441e9f5f8f95f915b5f1d521aaa1d2
#
_cell.length_a   1.000
_cell.length_b   1.000
_cell.length_c   1.000
_cell.angle_alpha   90.00
_cell.angle_beta   90.00
_cell.angle_gamma   90.00
#
_symmetry.space_group_name_H-M   'P 1'
#
loop_
_entity.id
_entity.type
_entity.pdbx_description
1 polymer ?
#
loop_
_entity_poly.entity_id
_entity_poly.type
_entity_poly.pdbx_seq_one_letter_code
_entity_poly.pdbx_strand_id
1 'polypeptide(L)'
;MLLSLSWLREFVPYEGTAQELGDRLTMLGLELEEIVRPYDAIAPIVVGHVVECVDHPESDHLHICKVDAGQGELLDIVCGAPNVAAGQKVPVALVGTTMPGGLVIKKAKLRGAPSFGMICSERELGLTEDHSGIMVLPDSAVPGTRLVDTLELDHEVLDISITPNRADCLSVLGLARETALAFNLPLTIPELPLCEDGPARDLPSVEVSDPELCNLYAGRVIAGVKIAPSPMRIRHRLHAVGVRPISNIVDVTNYILFECGQPLHSFDLDKLRGNRIIVSPAAQGEKIVTLDGQERTLDPRDLCIRDAERAVALAGVMGGQATEIDDASTNVFLESAVFRPGTIRKTSRRLGLSSESSYRFERGIDHKRSIWALDRACAMMVAAAGGKVCPGYTLAEPKPFVPVQIEFRPARANALLGVELSRDFDEKVLSGMGCAIEKTSDDSWQVTQPSWRPDLTREADLIEEVGRVHGLDTIAPELPAFLQDLGRAGEPMSTFQFWSRLRHWGAGLGLNEAVNYSFVGHKDLDLLGLPAEGRISIMNPLSAEQDALRTVLAPGLLHDLRNNLAQGAAGVRLFELANTFTAAPSDDPHATGARETGMLGVLLYGQRHDSAWPHVEADMDYSDLKGIVEHLLHFLNLSAPVCELAEGHPYLLPCVRLSVDGTEVGVMGRVRPEMADSFHARKDVWLAELNLDVLRRLHDAAQVRFQSLAVFPPVRRDITVAAPVGVTVGAILDQIMGQKQPLLEGAVLVDSFSPEGSDERNLTFRLTFRHAERTLKDAEVDKVREKVAQSLVQALGVRI
;
A
#
# COMPACT_ATOMS: atom_id res chain seq x y z
N MET A 1 2.40 -9.33 -12.10
CA MET A 1 2.59 -9.95 -13.44
C MET A 1 2.32 -11.42 -13.35
N LEU A 2 1.27 -11.87 -14.03
CA LEU A 2 0.96 -13.30 -14.04
C LEU A 2 1.90 -14.04 -15.01
N LEU A 3 2.66 -14.99 -14.48
CA LEU A 3 3.62 -15.81 -15.20
C LEU A 3 3.13 -17.27 -15.30
N SER A 4 2.77 -17.69 -16.48
CA SER A 4 2.49 -19.10 -16.77
C SER A 4 3.78 -19.90 -16.75
N LEU A 5 3.85 -20.97 -15.95
CA LEU A 5 5.04 -21.80 -15.83
C LEU A 5 5.31 -22.59 -17.14
N SER A 6 4.26 -23.03 -17.83
CA SER A 6 4.42 -23.73 -19.12
C SER A 6 4.95 -22.79 -20.20
N TRP A 7 4.52 -21.53 -20.19
CA TRP A 7 5.00 -20.55 -21.14
C TRP A 7 6.46 -20.17 -20.90
N LEU A 8 6.86 -20.00 -19.62
CA LEU A 8 8.26 -19.79 -19.22
C LEU A 8 9.18 -20.91 -19.74
N ARG A 9 8.72 -22.17 -19.63
CA ARG A 9 9.49 -23.35 -20.04
C ARG A 9 9.82 -23.41 -21.54
N GLU A 10 9.15 -22.63 -22.38
CA GLU A 10 9.52 -22.49 -23.79
C GLU A 10 10.81 -21.68 -23.99
N PHE A 11 11.15 -20.83 -23.01
CA PHE A 11 12.34 -19.99 -23.04
C PHE A 11 13.50 -20.59 -22.22
N VAL A 12 13.19 -21.29 -21.13
CA VAL A 12 14.17 -21.83 -20.18
C VAL A 12 13.77 -23.24 -19.80
N PRO A 13 14.67 -24.25 -19.91
CA PRO A 13 14.38 -25.62 -19.54
C PRO A 13 14.35 -25.81 -18.01
N TYR A 14 13.41 -25.13 -17.36
CA TYR A 14 13.21 -25.18 -15.91
C TYR A 14 12.32 -26.36 -15.55
N GLU A 15 12.84 -27.30 -14.74
CA GLU A 15 12.14 -28.52 -14.33
C GLU A 15 11.58 -28.46 -12.90
N GLY A 16 11.94 -27.42 -12.12
CA GLY A 16 11.47 -27.24 -10.73
C GLY A 16 9.98 -26.89 -10.62
N THR A 17 9.53 -26.77 -9.39
CA THR A 17 8.14 -26.41 -9.03
C THR A 17 7.91 -24.90 -9.16
N ALA A 18 6.63 -24.49 -9.22
CA ALA A 18 6.24 -23.09 -9.18
C ALA A 18 6.68 -22.40 -7.87
N GLN A 19 6.61 -23.10 -6.74
CA GLN A 19 7.03 -22.57 -5.44
C GLN A 19 8.53 -22.31 -5.39
N GLU A 20 9.36 -23.26 -5.81
CA GLU A 20 10.82 -23.08 -5.85
C GLU A 20 11.23 -21.92 -6.76
N LEU A 21 10.56 -21.76 -7.90
CA LEU A 21 10.77 -20.62 -8.79
C LEU A 21 10.38 -19.31 -8.12
N GLY A 22 9.20 -19.26 -7.52
CA GLY A 22 8.68 -18.07 -6.84
C GLY A 22 9.55 -17.64 -5.67
N ASP A 23 9.98 -18.59 -4.83
CA ASP A 23 10.90 -18.33 -3.71
C ASP A 23 12.23 -17.74 -4.22
N ARG A 24 12.78 -18.32 -5.28
CA ARG A 24 14.04 -17.82 -5.85
C ARG A 24 13.90 -16.45 -6.49
N LEU A 25 12.80 -16.20 -7.22
CA LEU A 25 12.53 -14.87 -7.80
C LEU A 25 12.32 -13.82 -6.71
N THR A 26 11.63 -14.18 -5.61
CA THR A 26 11.46 -13.31 -4.44
C THR A 26 12.80 -12.88 -3.86
N MET A 27 13.73 -13.82 -3.70
CA MET A 27 15.09 -13.52 -3.22
C MET A 27 15.89 -12.65 -4.21
N LEU A 28 15.49 -12.59 -5.46
CA LEU A 28 16.03 -11.69 -6.47
C LEU A 28 15.29 -10.34 -6.56
N GLY A 29 14.35 -10.06 -5.64
CA GLY A 29 13.57 -8.84 -5.60
C GLY A 29 12.34 -8.82 -6.52
N LEU A 30 11.91 -9.98 -6.99
CA LEU A 30 10.70 -10.19 -7.79
C LEU A 30 9.72 -11.03 -6.96
N GLU A 31 8.99 -10.38 -6.05
CA GLU A 31 8.20 -11.01 -5.01
C GLU A 31 7.05 -11.85 -5.57
N LEU A 32 6.98 -13.13 -5.15
CA LEU A 32 5.83 -13.99 -5.38
C LEU A 32 4.71 -13.59 -4.41
N GLU A 33 3.59 -13.08 -4.93
CA GLU A 33 2.41 -12.77 -4.12
C GLU A 33 1.56 -14.02 -3.87
N GLU A 34 1.26 -14.77 -4.94
CA GLU A 34 0.52 -16.03 -4.85
C GLU A 34 0.78 -16.95 -6.04
N ILE A 35 0.42 -18.23 -5.89
CA ILE A 35 0.34 -19.19 -7.00
C ILE A 35 -1.13 -19.42 -7.33
N VAL A 36 -1.56 -18.88 -8.44
CA VAL A 36 -2.94 -18.99 -8.94
C VAL A 36 -3.11 -20.31 -9.67
N ARG A 37 -4.22 -21.00 -9.42
CA ARG A 37 -4.62 -22.24 -10.11
C ARG A 37 -5.93 -22.04 -10.86
N PRO A 38 -5.91 -21.40 -12.02
CA PRO A 38 -7.11 -20.92 -12.70
C PRO A 38 -8.02 -22.05 -13.17
N TYR A 39 -7.51 -23.27 -13.30
CA TYR A 39 -8.24 -24.40 -13.87
C TYR A 39 -8.57 -25.51 -12.88
N ASP A 40 -8.37 -25.32 -11.56
CA ASP A 40 -8.68 -26.32 -10.53
C ASP A 40 -10.15 -26.74 -10.56
N ALA A 41 -11.07 -25.79 -10.81
CA ALA A 41 -12.51 -26.06 -10.88
C ALA A 41 -12.89 -27.00 -12.04
N ILE A 42 -12.12 -27.05 -13.11
CA ILE A 42 -12.36 -27.92 -14.28
C ILE A 42 -11.41 -29.12 -14.35
N ALA A 43 -10.53 -29.29 -13.37
CA ALA A 43 -9.64 -30.44 -13.28
C ALA A 43 -10.37 -31.81 -13.27
N PRO A 44 -11.60 -31.93 -12.70
CA PRO A 44 -12.37 -33.19 -12.74
C PRO A 44 -13.06 -33.45 -14.09
N ILE A 45 -13.05 -32.51 -15.03
CA ILE A 45 -13.67 -32.67 -16.36
C ILE A 45 -12.81 -33.62 -17.20
N VAL A 46 -13.46 -34.54 -17.93
CA VAL A 46 -12.78 -35.51 -18.78
C VAL A 46 -13.19 -35.37 -20.25
N VAL A 47 -12.36 -35.88 -21.13
CA VAL A 47 -12.71 -36.02 -22.56
C VAL A 47 -13.72 -37.15 -22.73
N GLY A 48 -14.82 -36.86 -23.42
CA GLY A 48 -15.79 -37.84 -23.84
C GLY A 48 -15.78 -38.00 -25.36
N HIS A 49 -16.16 -39.17 -25.83
CA HIS A 49 -16.44 -39.43 -27.24
C HIS A 49 -17.93 -39.73 -27.40
N VAL A 50 -18.62 -38.91 -28.17
CA VAL A 50 -20.04 -39.12 -28.51
C VAL A 50 -20.14 -40.20 -29.52
N VAL A 51 -20.50 -41.41 -29.05
CA VAL A 51 -20.60 -42.63 -29.89
C VAL A 51 -21.91 -42.64 -30.70
N GLU A 52 -23.02 -42.25 -30.05
CA GLU A 52 -24.34 -42.14 -30.66
C GLU A 52 -24.94 -40.78 -30.24
N CYS A 53 -25.69 -40.15 -31.15
CA CYS A 53 -26.48 -38.96 -30.92
C CYS A 53 -27.80 -39.07 -31.68
N VAL A 54 -28.91 -39.10 -30.97
CA VAL A 54 -30.25 -39.21 -31.56
C VAL A 54 -31.17 -38.10 -31.02
N ASP A 55 -32.14 -37.69 -31.79
CA ASP A 55 -33.10 -36.67 -31.34
C ASP A 55 -33.97 -37.19 -30.20
N HIS A 56 -34.28 -36.30 -29.27
CA HIS A 56 -35.08 -36.62 -28.11
C HIS A 56 -36.56 -36.76 -28.55
N PRO A 57 -37.26 -37.89 -28.27
CA PRO A 57 -38.61 -38.15 -28.79
C PRO A 57 -39.67 -37.15 -28.32
N GLU A 58 -39.46 -36.44 -27.22
CA GLU A 58 -40.39 -35.47 -26.64
C GLU A 58 -39.84 -34.02 -26.64
N SER A 59 -38.87 -33.71 -27.50
CA SER A 59 -38.25 -32.35 -27.52
C SER A 59 -37.66 -32.06 -28.90
N ASP A 60 -37.92 -30.87 -29.40
CA ASP A 60 -37.37 -30.36 -30.66
C ASP A 60 -35.92 -29.83 -30.51
N HIS A 61 -35.40 -29.74 -29.30
CA HIS A 61 -34.10 -29.11 -29.02
C HIS A 61 -33.14 -30.00 -28.21
N LEU A 62 -33.57 -31.20 -27.77
CA LEU A 62 -32.74 -32.09 -27.00
C LEU A 62 -32.27 -33.27 -27.82
N HIS A 63 -31.03 -33.68 -27.53
CA HIS A 63 -30.44 -34.88 -28.09
C HIS A 63 -30.08 -35.84 -26.98
N ILE A 64 -30.30 -37.14 -27.19
CA ILE A 64 -29.84 -38.20 -26.30
C ILE A 64 -28.52 -38.73 -26.87
N CYS A 65 -27.47 -38.56 -26.11
CA CYS A 65 -26.10 -38.96 -26.50
C CYS A 65 -25.64 -40.14 -25.66
N LYS A 66 -25.00 -41.12 -26.34
CA LYS A 66 -24.18 -42.16 -25.65
C LYS A 66 -22.70 -41.74 -25.72
N VAL A 67 -22.13 -41.51 -24.58
CA VAL A 67 -20.78 -40.92 -24.47
C VAL A 67 -19.84 -41.88 -23.77
N ASP A 68 -18.75 -42.21 -24.44
CA ASP A 68 -17.61 -42.91 -23.82
C ASP A 68 -16.74 -41.86 -23.13
N ALA A 69 -16.72 -41.87 -21.80
CA ALA A 69 -15.90 -41.03 -20.97
C ALA A 69 -14.69 -41.79 -20.33
N GLY A 70 -14.30 -42.90 -20.92
CA GLY A 70 -13.19 -43.74 -20.44
C GLY A 70 -13.49 -44.52 -19.17
N GLN A 71 -14.76 -44.70 -18.79
CA GLN A 71 -15.19 -45.37 -17.56
C GLN A 71 -15.53 -46.85 -17.79
N GLY A 72 -15.40 -47.35 -19.02
CA GLY A 72 -15.72 -48.72 -19.42
C GLY A 72 -17.20 -48.94 -19.77
N GLU A 73 -18.10 -48.07 -19.42
CA GLU A 73 -19.52 -48.06 -19.79
C GLU A 73 -19.88 -46.75 -20.49
N LEU A 74 -20.81 -46.80 -21.43
CA LEU A 74 -21.34 -45.61 -22.11
C LEU A 74 -22.29 -44.86 -21.20
N LEU A 75 -22.10 -43.60 -21.06
CA LEU A 75 -22.97 -42.69 -20.31
C LEU A 75 -24.11 -42.18 -21.18
N ASP A 76 -25.36 -42.30 -20.70
CA ASP A 76 -26.48 -41.60 -21.30
C ASP A 76 -26.44 -40.14 -20.84
N ILE A 77 -26.32 -39.17 -21.75
CA ILE A 77 -26.28 -37.75 -21.47
C ILE A 77 -27.26 -37.06 -22.41
N VAL A 78 -28.17 -36.24 -21.84
CA VAL A 78 -29.08 -35.41 -22.59
C VAL A 78 -28.45 -34.06 -22.82
N CYS A 79 -28.28 -33.64 -24.06
CA CYS A 79 -27.64 -32.40 -24.46
C CYS A 79 -28.62 -31.51 -25.25
N GLY A 80 -28.67 -30.22 -24.96
CA GLY A 80 -29.48 -29.23 -25.65
C GLY A 80 -28.72 -28.35 -26.67
N ALA A 81 -27.45 -28.64 -26.89
CA ALA A 81 -26.67 -27.84 -27.79
C ALA A 81 -26.93 -28.17 -29.27
N PRO A 82 -27.06 -27.19 -30.15
CA PRO A 82 -27.36 -27.40 -31.56
C PRO A 82 -26.23 -28.04 -32.39
N ASN A 83 -25.01 -28.02 -31.85
CA ASN A 83 -23.81 -28.50 -32.53
C ASN A 83 -23.35 -29.88 -32.09
N VAL A 84 -24.10 -30.59 -31.19
CA VAL A 84 -23.71 -31.91 -30.74
C VAL A 84 -23.99 -32.95 -31.87
N ALA A 85 -23.01 -33.81 -32.12
CA ALA A 85 -23.11 -34.87 -33.13
C ALA A 85 -22.30 -36.10 -32.75
N ALA A 86 -22.72 -37.27 -33.31
CA ALA A 86 -21.95 -38.49 -33.18
C ALA A 86 -20.55 -38.36 -33.82
N GLY A 87 -19.56 -38.96 -33.21
CA GLY A 87 -18.15 -38.94 -33.60
C GLY A 87 -17.32 -37.84 -32.94
N GLN A 88 -17.94 -36.84 -32.36
CA GLN A 88 -17.23 -35.72 -31.73
C GLN A 88 -16.53 -36.11 -30.43
N LYS A 89 -15.37 -35.48 -30.16
CA LYS A 89 -14.70 -35.44 -28.84
C LYS A 89 -15.17 -34.19 -28.11
N VAL A 90 -15.59 -34.33 -26.86
CA VAL A 90 -16.26 -33.26 -26.10
C VAL A 90 -15.80 -33.27 -24.62
N PRO A 91 -15.81 -32.15 -23.93
CA PRO A 91 -15.62 -32.11 -22.49
C PRO A 91 -16.86 -32.62 -21.74
N VAL A 92 -16.65 -33.52 -20.78
CA VAL A 92 -17.75 -34.15 -20.03
C VAL A 92 -17.53 -33.94 -18.52
N ALA A 93 -18.49 -33.29 -17.88
CA ALA A 93 -18.60 -33.23 -16.45
C ALA A 93 -19.37 -34.46 -15.92
N LEU A 94 -18.70 -35.29 -15.14
CA LEU A 94 -19.29 -36.49 -14.53
C LEU A 94 -20.19 -36.12 -13.35
N VAL A 95 -21.06 -37.03 -12.95
CA VAL A 95 -21.90 -36.86 -11.74
C VAL A 95 -21.01 -36.68 -10.50
N GLY A 96 -21.28 -35.63 -9.72
CA GLY A 96 -20.47 -35.21 -8.57
C GLY A 96 -19.54 -34.06 -8.84
N THR A 97 -19.27 -33.71 -10.10
CA THR A 97 -18.43 -32.55 -10.45
C THR A 97 -19.14 -31.25 -10.07
N THR A 98 -18.41 -30.32 -9.44
CA THR A 98 -18.84 -28.94 -9.23
C THR A 98 -18.26 -28.08 -10.34
N MET A 99 -19.09 -27.42 -11.12
CA MET A 99 -18.70 -26.53 -12.21
C MET A 99 -18.20 -25.17 -11.66
N PRO A 100 -17.43 -24.41 -12.43
CA PRO A 100 -16.95 -23.07 -12.03
C PRO A 100 -18.05 -22.11 -11.53
N GLY A 101 -19.26 -22.22 -12.05
CA GLY A 101 -20.43 -21.45 -11.59
C GLY A 101 -21.13 -22.00 -10.33
N GLY A 102 -20.52 -22.98 -9.63
CA GLY A 102 -21.09 -23.60 -8.42
C GLY A 102 -22.17 -24.65 -8.69
N LEU A 103 -22.50 -24.95 -9.94
CA LEU A 103 -23.45 -26.01 -10.31
C LEU A 103 -22.84 -27.38 -10.04
N VAL A 104 -23.52 -28.16 -9.20
CA VAL A 104 -23.14 -29.57 -8.95
C VAL A 104 -23.87 -30.49 -9.92
N ILE A 105 -23.14 -31.26 -10.71
CA ILE A 105 -23.71 -32.23 -11.66
C ILE A 105 -24.30 -33.42 -10.89
N LYS A 106 -25.58 -33.65 -11.08
CA LYS A 106 -26.32 -34.73 -10.44
C LYS A 106 -26.96 -35.63 -11.49
N LYS A 107 -27.24 -36.86 -11.12
CA LYS A 107 -28.13 -37.74 -11.94
C LYS A 107 -29.44 -37.01 -12.13
N ALA A 108 -29.83 -36.79 -13.38
CA ALA A 108 -31.04 -36.07 -13.74
C ALA A 108 -31.92 -36.90 -14.68
N LYS A 109 -33.20 -36.55 -14.78
CA LYS A 109 -34.10 -37.05 -15.75
C LYS A 109 -34.71 -35.88 -16.51
N LEU A 110 -34.37 -35.75 -17.78
CA LEU A 110 -34.77 -34.61 -18.62
C LEU A 110 -35.81 -35.10 -19.60
N ARG A 111 -37.02 -34.60 -19.50
CA ARG A 111 -38.18 -35.05 -20.27
C ARG A 111 -38.31 -36.56 -20.44
N GLY A 112 -38.12 -37.29 -19.34
CA GLY A 112 -38.25 -38.74 -19.35
C GLY A 112 -36.93 -39.54 -19.61
N ALA A 113 -35.95 -38.96 -20.27
CA ALA A 113 -34.64 -39.56 -20.54
C ALA A 113 -33.64 -39.35 -19.40
N PRO A 114 -32.89 -40.40 -18.95
CA PRO A 114 -31.85 -40.26 -17.94
C PRO A 114 -30.65 -39.49 -18.49
N SER A 115 -29.98 -38.72 -17.60
CA SER A 115 -28.70 -38.03 -17.89
C SER A 115 -27.74 -38.24 -16.76
N PHE A 116 -26.55 -38.79 -17.02
CA PHE A 116 -25.52 -39.14 -16.07
C PHE A 116 -24.26 -38.31 -16.20
N GLY A 117 -24.39 -37.10 -16.65
CA GLY A 117 -23.32 -36.12 -16.85
C GLY A 117 -23.81 -34.93 -17.63
N MET A 118 -22.86 -34.05 -17.96
CA MET A 118 -23.11 -32.87 -18.80
C MET A 118 -21.98 -32.75 -19.82
N ILE A 119 -22.32 -32.54 -21.07
CA ILE A 119 -21.40 -32.11 -22.13
C ILE A 119 -21.30 -30.58 -22.02
N CYS A 120 -20.10 -30.03 -21.93
CA CYS A 120 -19.87 -28.66 -21.54
C CYS A 120 -19.57 -27.76 -22.74
N SER A 121 -20.07 -26.54 -22.68
CA SER A 121 -19.63 -25.40 -23.51
C SER A 121 -18.39 -24.75 -22.95
N GLU A 122 -17.68 -23.92 -23.72
CA GLU A 122 -16.52 -23.16 -23.20
C GLU A 122 -16.91 -22.21 -22.07
N ARG A 123 -18.11 -21.64 -22.10
CA ARG A 123 -18.63 -20.76 -21.02
C ARG A 123 -18.84 -21.52 -19.72
N GLU A 124 -19.41 -22.74 -19.77
CA GLU A 124 -19.62 -23.54 -18.56
C GLU A 124 -18.31 -23.98 -17.94
N LEU A 125 -17.27 -24.12 -18.75
CA LEU A 125 -15.89 -24.38 -18.30
C LEU A 125 -15.18 -23.12 -17.78
N GLY A 126 -15.76 -21.94 -17.96
CA GLY A 126 -15.11 -20.67 -17.59
C GLY A 126 -13.94 -20.28 -18.50
N LEU A 127 -13.85 -20.88 -19.70
CA LEU A 127 -12.76 -20.61 -20.64
C LEU A 127 -13.06 -19.40 -21.54
N THR A 128 -14.31 -19.17 -21.88
CA THR A 128 -14.78 -18.03 -22.69
C THR A 128 -16.22 -17.71 -22.36
N GLU A 129 -16.78 -16.69 -23.02
CA GLU A 129 -18.20 -16.35 -22.96
C GLU A 129 -19.04 -17.07 -24.02
N ASP A 130 -18.43 -17.89 -24.87
CA ASP A 130 -19.15 -18.60 -25.92
C ASP A 130 -20.05 -19.70 -25.35
N HIS A 131 -21.31 -19.57 -25.62
CA HIS A 131 -22.38 -20.51 -25.26
C HIS A 131 -23.27 -20.91 -26.45
N SER A 132 -22.78 -20.65 -27.65
CA SER A 132 -23.54 -20.98 -28.88
C SER A 132 -23.70 -22.48 -29.06
N GLY A 133 -22.86 -23.30 -28.43
CA GLY A 133 -22.90 -24.75 -28.43
C GLY A 133 -21.94 -25.36 -27.44
N ILE A 134 -21.78 -26.67 -27.53
CA ILE A 134 -20.74 -27.40 -26.79
C ILE A 134 -19.36 -27.12 -27.36
N MET A 135 -18.33 -27.26 -26.52
CA MET A 135 -16.94 -27.27 -26.96
C MET A 135 -16.63 -28.57 -27.70
N VAL A 136 -16.06 -28.49 -28.88
CA VAL A 136 -15.61 -29.65 -29.66
C VAL A 136 -14.11 -29.70 -29.61
N LEU A 137 -13.58 -30.86 -29.17
CA LEU A 137 -12.17 -31.10 -29.04
C LEU A 137 -11.57 -31.68 -30.31
N PRO A 138 -10.24 -31.60 -30.50
CA PRO A 138 -9.57 -32.24 -31.63
C PRO A 138 -9.80 -33.78 -31.65
N ASP A 139 -9.82 -34.36 -32.84
CA ASP A 139 -10.03 -35.81 -33.03
C ASP A 139 -8.94 -36.67 -32.28
N SER A 140 -7.76 -36.10 -32.09
CA SER A 140 -6.66 -36.73 -31.34
C SER A 140 -6.93 -36.83 -29.85
N ALA A 141 -7.96 -36.16 -29.29
CA ALA A 141 -8.27 -36.22 -27.86
C ALA A 141 -8.69 -37.65 -27.46
N VAL A 142 -8.10 -38.15 -26.37
CA VAL A 142 -8.31 -39.50 -25.88
C VAL A 142 -9.42 -39.53 -24.85
N PRO A 143 -10.49 -40.29 -24.99
CA PRO A 143 -11.58 -40.44 -24.04
C PRO A 143 -11.08 -40.88 -22.67
N GLY A 144 -11.59 -40.22 -21.60
CA GLY A 144 -11.21 -40.49 -20.21
C GLY A 144 -9.98 -39.74 -19.69
N THR A 145 -9.21 -39.08 -20.58
CA THR A 145 -8.13 -38.16 -20.12
C THR A 145 -8.74 -36.88 -19.53
N ARG A 146 -8.04 -36.25 -18.60
CA ARG A 146 -8.50 -34.98 -18.05
C ARG A 146 -8.47 -33.88 -19.13
N LEU A 147 -9.49 -33.05 -19.13
CA LEU A 147 -9.60 -31.93 -20.08
C LEU A 147 -8.39 -31.00 -20.01
N VAL A 148 -7.95 -30.67 -18.78
CA VAL A 148 -6.83 -29.77 -18.53
C VAL A 148 -5.52 -30.28 -19.16
N ASP A 149 -5.28 -31.60 -19.13
CA ASP A 149 -4.09 -32.19 -19.72
C ASP A 149 -4.20 -32.23 -21.26
N THR A 150 -5.42 -32.52 -21.79
CA THR A 150 -5.69 -32.56 -23.23
C THR A 150 -5.54 -31.19 -23.89
N LEU A 151 -5.92 -30.12 -23.18
CA LEU A 151 -5.84 -28.74 -23.66
C LEU A 151 -4.51 -28.07 -23.29
N GLU A 152 -3.60 -28.79 -22.62
CA GLU A 152 -2.34 -28.22 -22.14
C GLU A 152 -2.55 -26.93 -21.33
N LEU A 153 -3.57 -26.92 -20.45
CA LEU A 153 -3.87 -25.77 -19.62
C LEU A 153 -2.85 -25.63 -18.50
N ASP A 154 -2.47 -24.40 -18.23
CA ASP A 154 -1.53 -24.10 -17.16
C ASP A 154 -2.13 -24.36 -15.78
N HIS A 155 -1.60 -25.34 -15.07
CA HIS A 155 -2.06 -25.66 -13.72
C HIS A 155 -1.62 -24.63 -12.67
N GLU A 156 -0.48 -23.97 -12.91
CA GLU A 156 0.11 -23.04 -11.97
C GLU A 156 0.60 -21.77 -12.68
N VAL A 157 0.10 -20.65 -12.21
CA VAL A 157 0.46 -19.31 -12.66
C VAL A 157 0.97 -18.54 -11.45
N LEU A 158 2.18 -18.02 -11.54
CA LEU A 158 2.78 -17.23 -10.47
C LEU A 158 2.36 -15.78 -10.62
N ASP A 159 1.81 -15.17 -9.59
CA ASP A 159 1.64 -13.72 -9.54
C ASP A 159 2.89 -13.08 -8.93
N ILE A 160 3.64 -12.39 -9.79
CA ILE A 160 4.91 -11.77 -9.44
C ILE A 160 4.73 -10.25 -9.38
N SER A 161 5.06 -9.67 -8.25
CA SER A 161 5.10 -8.22 -8.03
C SER A 161 6.34 -7.63 -8.72
N ILE A 162 6.14 -6.70 -9.64
CA ILE A 162 7.21 -6.10 -10.42
C ILE A 162 7.38 -4.64 -10.02
N THR A 163 8.58 -4.31 -9.54
CA THR A 163 8.94 -2.94 -9.16
C THR A 163 9.05 -2.03 -10.41
N PRO A 164 8.80 -0.72 -10.27
CA PRO A 164 8.78 0.19 -11.44
C PRO A 164 10.09 0.27 -12.22
N ASN A 165 11.24 -0.04 -11.63
CA ASN A 165 12.55 -0.06 -12.29
C ASN A 165 12.80 -1.31 -13.13
N ARG A 166 12.03 -2.40 -12.89
CA ARG A 166 12.17 -3.69 -13.57
C ARG A 166 11.15 -3.87 -14.68
N ALA A 167 11.04 -2.87 -15.57
CA ALA A 167 10.14 -2.91 -16.73
C ALA A 167 10.36 -4.13 -17.64
N ASP A 168 11.59 -4.62 -17.74
CA ASP A 168 11.97 -5.84 -18.46
C ASP A 168 11.19 -7.08 -17.99
N CYS A 169 10.92 -7.17 -16.68
CA CYS A 169 10.21 -8.30 -16.05
C CYS A 169 8.68 -8.23 -16.22
N LEU A 170 8.12 -7.21 -16.89
CA LEU A 170 6.71 -7.16 -17.29
C LEU A 170 6.40 -8.05 -18.50
N SER A 171 7.17 -9.10 -18.70
CA SER A 171 7.04 -10.07 -19.78
C SER A 171 7.56 -11.45 -19.39
N VAL A 172 7.04 -12.49 -20.06
CA VAL A 172 7.54 -13.86 -19.89
C VAL A 172 9.03 -13.96 -20.23
N LEU A 173 9.47 -13.31 -21.31
CA LEU A 173 10.88 -13.28 -21.73
C LEU A 173 11.77 -12.61 -20.69
N GLY A 174 11.31 -11.53 -20.05
CA GLY A 174 12.07 -10.86 -18.99
C GLY A 174 12.25 -11.75 -17.76
N LEU A 175 11.15 -12.38 -17.29
CA LEU A 175 11.21 -13.34 -16.20
C LEU A 175 12.00 -14.61 -16.58
N ALA A 176 11.98 -15.00 -17.85
CA ALA A 176 12.83 -16.09 -18.35
C ALA A 176 14.32 -15.77 -18.27
N ARG A 177 14.73 -14.53 -18.55
CA ARG A 177 16.12 -14.06 -18.37
C ARG A 177 16.55 -14.15 -16.90
N GLU A 178 15.70 -13.68 -15.99
CA GLU A 178 15.96 -13.78 -14.55
C GLU A 178 16.02 -15.24 -14.08
N THR A 179 15.11 -16.08 -14.56
CA THR A 179 15.13 -17.52 -14.25
C THR A 179 16.40 -18.19 -14.79
N ALA A 180 16.81 -17.89 -16.04
CA ALA A 180 18.02 -18.42 -16.62
C ALA A 180 19.27 -18.04 -15.82
N LEU A 181 19.35 -16.78 -15.38
CA LEU A 181 20.42 -16.29 -14.52
C LEU A 181 20.40 -16.96 -13.14
N ALA A 182 19.21 -17.02 -12.51
CA ALA A 182 19.03 -17.54 -11.15
C ALA A 182 19.40 -19.02 -11.00
N PHE A 183 19.09 -19.81 -12.02
CA PHE A 183 19.30 -21.26 -12.03
C PHE A 183 20.45 -21.71 -12.94
N ASN A 184 21.18 -20.74 -13.56
CA ASN A 184 22.25 -21.00 -14.49
C ASN A 184 21.84 -21.94 -15.65
N LEU A 185 20.66 -21.65 -16.23
CA LEU A 185 20.08 -22.40 -17.33
C LEU A 185 20.25 -21.63 -18.66
N PRO A 186 20.26 -22.33 -19.82
CA PRO A 186 20.29 -21.65 -21.10
C PRO A 186 18.96 -20.94 -21.40
N LEU A 187 19.03 -19.76 -22.00
CA LEU A 187 17.89 -19.03 -22.52
C LEU A 187 17.76 -19.28 -24.01
N THR A 188 16.61 -19.75 -24.46
CA THR A 188 16.30 -19.94 -25.89
C THR A 188 15.13 -19.06 -26.27
N ILE A 189 15.33 -18.21 -27.29
CA ILE A 189 14.26 -17.38 -27.84
C ILE A 189 13.68 -18.11 -29.04
N PRO A 190 12.39 -18.48 -29.04
CA PRO A 190 11.78 -19.17 -30.17
C PRO A 190 11.86 -18.35 -31.45
N GLU A 191 12.35 -18.95 -32.52
CA GLU A 191 12.35 -18.35 -33.86
C GLU A 191 11.01 -18.67 -34.55
N LEU A 192 10.43 -17.65 -35.18
CA LEU A 192 9.31 -17.82 -36.07
C LEU A 192 9.63 -17.07 -37.37
N PRO A 193 10.00 -17.78 -38.44
CA PRO A 193 10.43 -17.14 -39.68
C PRO A 193 9.29 -16.34 -40.31
N LEU A 194 9.57 -15.09 -40.64
CA LEU A 194 8.67 -14.22 -41.37
C LEU A 194 8.78 -14.52 -42.85
N CYS A 195 7.63 -14.73 -43.54
CA CYS A 195 7.53 -14.87 -44.97
C CYS A 195 6.86 -13.63 -45.58
N GLU A 196 7.59 -12.88 -46.40
CA GLU A 196 7.10 -11.69 -47.10
C GLU A 196 6.62 -12.06 -48.52
N ASP A 197 5.53 -12.83 -48.62
CA ASP A 197 4.96 -13.35 -49.86
C ASP A 197 3.68 -12.64 -50.27
N GLY A 198 3.35 -11.55 -49.60
CA GLY A 198 2.16 -10.73 -49.92
C GLY A 198 2.33 -9.87 -51.15
N PRO A 199 1.22 -9.21 -51.60
CA PRO A 199 1.25 -8.31 -52.75
C PRO A 199 2.17 -7.10 -52.44
N ALA A 200 2.95 -6.72 -53.46
CA ALA A 200 3.68 -5.46 -53.39
C ALA A 200 2.65 -4.30 -53.40
N ARG A 201 2.75 -3.42 -52.43
CA ARG A 201 1.90 -2.23 -52.30
C ARG A 201 2.66 -1.10 -51.64
N ASP A 202 2.17 0.12 -51.83
CA ASP A 202 2.71 1.28 -51.11
C ASP A 202 2.35 1.15 -49.60
N LEU A 203 3.37 1.08 -48.76
CA LEU A 203 3.22 1.06 -47.29
C LEU A 203 2.86 2.46 -46.80
N PRO A 204 2.09 2.59 -45.69
CA PRO A 204 1.84 3.88 -45.09
C PRO A 204 3.17 4.60 -44.76
N SER A 205 3.27 5.87 -45.21
CA SER A 205 4.42 6.70 -44.80
C SER A 205 4.31 7.07 -43.33
N VAL A 206 5.45 7.13 -42.64
CA VAL A 206 5.48 7.50 -41.21
C VAL A 206 6.28 8.77 -41.01
N GLU A 207 5.69 9.71 -40.28
CA GLU A 207 6.32 10.95 -39.83
C GLU A 207 6.25 11.06 -38.31
N VAL A 208 7.39 11.32 -37.67
CA VAL A 208 7.49 11.63 -36.24
C VAL A 208 7.83 13.11 -36.12
N SER A 209 6.91 13.89 -35.58
CA SER A 209 7.07 15.35 -35.46
C SER A 209 8.04 15.76 -34.34
N ASP A 210 8.17 14.95 -33.29
CA ASP A 210 9.04 15.22 -32.14
C ASP A 210 9.82 13.94 -31.76
N PRO A 211 11.14 13.92 -32.09
CA PRO A 211 12.04 12.80 -31.73
C PRO A 211 12.14 12.50 -30.23
N GLU A 212 11.90 13.49 -29.38
CA GLU A 212 11.99 13.32 -27.91
C GLU A 212 10.73 12.63 -27.33
N LEU A 213 9.61 12.62 -28.05
CA LEU A 213 8.37 12.00 -27.62
C LEU A 213 8.18 10.59 -28.19
N CYS A 214 8.73 10.33 -29.39
CA CYS A 214 8.69 9.04 -30.05
C CYS A 214 10.06 8.74 -30.67
N ASN A 215 10.76 7.76 -30.10
CA ASN A 215 12.12 7.43 -30.52
C ASN A 215 12.14 6.52 -31.75
N LEU A 216 11.14 5.65 -31.86
CA LEU A 216 10.97 4.71 -32.95
C LEU A 216 9.48 4.49 -33.22
N TYR A 217 9.12 4.45 -34.49
CA TYR A 217 7.82 3.99 -34.97
C TYR A 217 8.01 3.11 -36.17
N ALA A 218 7.55 1.88 -36.12
CA ALA A 218 7.61 0.92 -37.20
C ALA A 218 6.25 0.33 -37.49
N GLY A 219 6.02 -0.08 -38.73
CA GLY A 219 4.76 -0.72 -39.11
C GLY A 219 4.90 -1.69 -40.27
N ARG A 220 4.10 -2.76 -40.25
CA ARG A 220 3.99 -3.74 -41.32
C ARG A 220 2.54 -3.86 -41.79
N VAL A 221 2.38 -4.31 -43.04
CA VAL A 221 1.06 -4.58 -43.61
C VAL A 221 0.89 -6.07 -43.83
N ILE A 222 -0.27 -6.57 -43.38
CA ILE A 222 -0.75 -7.93 -43.66
C ILE A 222 -2.02 -7.81 -44.47
N ALA A 223 -2.06 -8.43 -45.67
CA ALA A 223 -3.17 -8.36 -46.58
C ALA A 223 -3.96 -9.69 -46.64
N GLY A 224 -5.29 -9.61 -46.72
CA GLY A 224 -6.15 -10.77 -46.92
C GLY A 224 -6.37 -11.60 -45.65
N VAL A 225 -6.31 -10.98 -44.46
CA VAL A 225 -6.64 -11.66 -43.18
C VAL A 225 -8.14 -11.97 -43.14
N LYS A 226 -8.47 -12.98 -42.33
CA LYS A 226 -9.85 -13.31 -41.95
C LYS A 226 -9.99 -13.25 -40.44
N ILE A 227 -10.85 -12.36 -39.97
CA ILE A 227 -11.11 -12.22 -38.53
C ILE A 227 -11.91 -13.44 -38.05
N ALA A 228 -11.45 -14.04 -36.97
CA ALA A 228 -12.04 -15.22 -36.37
C ALA A 228 -11.55 -15.33 -34.90
N PRO A 229 -12.13 -16.20 -34.07
CA PRO A 229 -11.53 -16.56 -32.77
C PRO A 229 -10.11 -17.07 -32.95
N SER A 230 -9.24 -16.74 -32.01
CA SER A 230 -7.85 -17.20 -32.01
C SER A 230 -7.72 -18.71 -31.81
N PRO A 231 -6.61 -19.33 -32.28
CA PRO A 231 -6.28 -20.71 -31.94
C PRO A 231 -6.28 -20.95 -30.42
N MET A 232 -6.72 -22.12 -29.99
CA MET A 232 -6.90 -22.49 -28.60
C MET A 232 -5.68 -22.16 -27.72
N ARG A 233 -4.46 -22.48 -28.18
CA ARG A 233 -3.23 -22.22 -27.44
C ARG A 233 -3.02 -20.73 -27.10
N ILE A 234 -3.33 -19.83 -28.04
CA ILE A 234 -3.24 -18.38 -27.80
C ILE A 234 -4.29 -17.96 -26.76
N ARG A 235 -5.53 -18.44 -26.94
CA ARG A 235 -6.66 -18.11 -26.05
C ARG A 235 -6.38 -18.56 -24.60
N HIS A 236 -5.91 -19.79 -24.42
CA HIS A 236 -5.63 -20.33 -23.09
C HIS A 236 -4.49 -19.61 -22.39
N ARG A 237 -3.42 -19.26 -23.10
CA ARG A 237 -2.31 -18.50 -22.53
C ARG A 237 -2.72 -17.10 -22.11
N LEU A 238 -3.50 -16.41 -22.93
CA LEU A 238 -4.03 -15.11 -22.55
C LEU A 238 -4.95 -15.22 -21.33
N HIS A 239 -5.81 -16.22 -21.31
CA HIS A 239 -6.69 -16.47 -20.17
C HIS A 239 -5.89 -16.76 -18.89
N ALA A 240 -4.83 -17.56 -18.97
CA ALA A 240 -3.96 -17.88 -17.83
C ALA A 240 -3.29 -16.62 -17.24
N VAL A 241 -3.00 -15.61 -18.08
CA VAL A 241 -2.45 -14.33 -17.60
C VAL A 241 -3.53 -13.24 -17.41
N GLY A 242 -4.79 -13.66 -17.27
CA GLY A 242 -5.91 -12.77 -16.92
C GLY A 242 -6.44 -11.90 -18.08
N VAL A 243 -6.08 -12.22 -19.34
CA VAL A 243 -6.54 -11.47 -20.51
C VAL A 243 -7.66 -12.20 -21.20
N ARG A 244 -8.76 -11.49 -21.44
CA ARG A 244 -9.89 -12.00 -22.20
C ARG A 244 -9.57 -12.05 -23.70
N PRO A 245 -9.66 -13.20 -24.37
CA PRO A 245 -9.52 -13.30 -25.82
C PRO A 245 -10.65 -12.56 -26.56
N ILE A 246 -10.32 -11.92 -27.69
CA ILE A 246 -11.23 -11.13 -28.51
C ILE A 246 -11.26 -11.66 -29.96
N SER A 247 -10.13 -11.59 -30.66
CA SER A 247 -10.01 -12.03 -32.05
C SER A 247 -8.54 -12.41 -32.35
N ASN A 248 -8.35 -13.20 -33.41
CA ASN A 248 -7.05 -13.67 -33.86
C ASN A 248 -6.02 -12.56 -34.21
N ILE A 249 -6.44 -11.31 -34.38
CA ILE A 249 -5.55 -10.17 -34.57
C ILE A 249 -5.23 -9.53 -33.24
N VAL A 250 -6.23 -9.16 -32.43
CA VAL A 250 -6.07 -8.49 -31.15
C VAL A 250 -5.37 -9.40 -30.13
N ASP A 251 -5.71 -10.69 -30.13
CA ASP A 251 -5.10 -11.65 -29.21
C ASP A 251 -3.61 -11.87 -29.50
N VAL A 252 -3.19 -11.82 -30.77
CA VAL A 252 -1.75 -11.87 -31.11
C VAL A 252 -1.03 -10.63 -30.60
N THR A 253 -1.60 -9.44 -30.69
CA THR A 253 -0.97 -8.23 -30.12
C THR A 253 -0.82 -8.33 -28.61
N ASN A 254 -1.85 -8.84 -27.91
CA ASN A 254 -1.79 -9.11 -26.49
C ASN A 254 -0.78 -10.21 -26.12
N TYR A 255 -0.73 -11.28 -26.93
CA TYR A 255 0.23 -12.36 -26.73
C TYR A 255 1.68 -11.84 -26.76
N ILE A 256 2.04 -11.05 -27.76
CA ILE A 256 3.37 -10.45 -27.91
C ILE A 256 3.67 -9.48 -26.76
N LEU A 257 2.68 -8.71 -26.33
CA LEU A 257 2.81 -7.81 -25.18
C LEU A 257 3.22 -8.58 -23.92
N PHE A 258 2.58 -9.70 -23.61
CA PHE A 258 2.94 -10.54 -22.45
C PHE A 258 4.19 -11.38 -22.71
N GLU A 259 4.44 -11.83 -23.94
CA GLU A 259 5.61 -12.62 -24.28
C GLU A 259 6.92 -11.83 -24.11
N CYS A 260 7.01 -10.63 -24.69
CA CYS A 260 8.28 -9.88 -24.74
C CYS A 260 8.20 -8.44 -24.20
N GLY A 261 7.05 -7.99 -23.74
CA GLY A 261 6.87 -6.67 -23.16
C GLY A 261 6.69 -5.52 -24.16
N GLN A 262 6.58 -5.82 -25.47
CA GLN A 262 6.36 -4.83 -26.52
C GLN A 262 4.87 -4.66 -26.80
N PRO A 263 4.25 -3.53 -26.46
CA PRO A 263 2.89 -3.25 -26.88
C PRO A 263 2.81 -3.03 -28.39
N LEU A 264 1.85 -3.65 -29.02
CA LEU A 264 1.55 -3.50 -30.45
C LEU A 264 0.14 -2.98 -30.59
N HIS A 265 -0.12 -2.27 -31.69
CA HIS A 265 -1.49 -1.88 -32.08
C HIS A 265 -1.77 -2.21 -33.53
N SER A 266 -2.98 -2.69 -33.79
CA SER A 266 -3.44 -3.06 -35.13
C SER A 266 -4.50 -2.09 -35.60
N PHE A 267 -4.27 -1.48 -36.76
CA PHE A 267 -5.24 -0.64 -37.47
C PHE A 267 -5.83 -1.38 -38.66
N ASP A 268 -7.10 -1.18 -38.90
CA ASP A 268 -7.69 -1.50 -40.21
C ASP A 268 -7.12 -0.53 -41.26
N LEU A 269 -6.28 -1.06 -42.14
CA LEU A 269 -5.58 -0.26 -43.14
C LEU A 269 -6.53 0.47 -44.08
N ASP A 270 -7.67 -0.13 -44.37
CA ASP A 270 -8.67 0.44 -45.32
C ASP A 270 -9.45 1.61 -44.69
N LYS A 271 -9.40 1.73 -43.32
CA LYS A 271 -9.96 2.86 -42.57
C LYS A 271 -8.96 3.99 -42.32
N LEU A 272 -7.65 3.77 -42.54
CA LEU A 272 -6.62 4.80 -42.45
C LEU A 272 -6.66 5.73 -43.66
N ARG A 273 -6.80 7.02 -43.43
CA ARG A 273 -6.91 8.02 -44.49
C ARG A 273 -5.56 8.52 -44.96
N GLY A 274 -5.39 8.62 -46.30
CA GLY A 274 -4.20 9.18 -46.91
C GLY A 274 -2.96 8.30 -46.87
N ASN A 275 -3.10 7.00 -46.51
CA ASN A 275 -1.98 6.04 -46.41
C ASN A 275 -0.74 6.63 -45.67
N ARG A 276 -1.01 7.27 -44.54
CA ARG A 276 0.01 8.02 -43.78
C ARG A 276 -0.27 7.92 -42.30
N ILE A 277 0.81 7.82 -41.54
CA ILE A 277 0.83 7.91 -40.04
C ILE A 277 1.68 9.12 -39.65
N ILE A 278 1.14 9.92 -38.74
CA ILE A 278 1.83 11.06 -38.14
C ILE A 278 1.77 10.92 -36.62
N VAL A 279 2.94 10.86 -36.01
CA VAL A 279 3.07 10.86 -34.54
C VAL A 279 3.35 12.28 -34.07
N SER A 280 2.41 12.92 -33.40
CA SER A 280 2.52 14.33 -33.00
C SER A 280 1.70 14.63 -31.73
N PRO A 281 2.08 15.68 -30.95
CA PRO A 281 1.23 16.20 -29.88
C PRO A 281 -0.17 16.53 -30.38
N ALA A 282 -1.16 16.39 -29.50
CA ALA A 282 -2.52 16.80 -29.77
C ALA A 282 -2.66 18.32 -29.89
N ALA A 283 -3.66 18.80 -30.61
CA ALA A 283 -4.07 20.19 -30.54
C ALA A 283 -4.87 20.45 -29.26
N GLN A 284 -4.87 21.71 -28.80
CA GLN A 284 -5.65 22.10 -27.63
C GLN A 284 -7.14 21.88 -27.84
N GLY A 285 -7.77 21.08 -27.00
CA GLY A 285 -9.21 20.79 -27.06
C GLY A 285 -9.61 19.80 -28.18
N GLU A 286 -8.64 19.16 -28.81
CA GLU A 286 -8.90 18.11 -29.80
C GLU A 286 -9.65 16.94 -29.16
N LYS A 287 -10.51 16.28 -29.96
CA LYS A 287 -11.33 15.19 -29.49
C LYS A 287 -11.02 13.89 -30.23
N ILE A 288 -11.02 12.80 -29.47
CA ILE A 288 -10.92 11.43 -29.97
C ILE A 288 -11.94 10.55 -29.27
N VAL A 289 -12.58 9.63 -29.99
CA VAL A 289 -13.35 8.55 -29.40
C VAL A 289 -12.44 7.34 -29.31
N THR A 290 -12.20 6.89 -28.08
CA THR A 290 -11.34 5.73 -27.79
C THR A 290 -12.10 4.41 -27.90
N LEU A 291 -11.37 3.26 -27.92
CA LEU A 291 -11.97 1.92 -28.10
C LEU A 291 -13.02 1.56 -27.04
N ASP A 292 -13.02 2.21 -25.88
CA ASP A 292 -14.07 2.08 -24.85
C ASP A 292 -15.35 2.88 -25.18
N GLY A 293 -15.44 3.49 -26.36
CA GLY A 293 -16.58 4.27 -26.83
C GLY A 293 -16.71 5.67 -26.19
N GLN A 294 -15.74 6.12 -25.41
CA GLN A 294 -15.80 7.42 -24.74
C GLN A 294 -15.08 8.51 -25.53
N GLU A 295 -15.71 9.69 -25.61
CA GLU A 295 -15.08 10.88 -26.17
C GLU A 295 -14.11 11.50 -25.16
N ARG A 296 -12.86 11.68 -25.56
CA ARG A 296 -11.81 12.28 -24.75
C ARG A 296 -11.38 13.63 -25.31
N THR A 297 -11.24 14.62 -24.43
CA THR A 297 -10.69 15.93 -24.78
C THR A 297 -9.20 15.94 -24.48
N LEU A 298 -8.42 16.28 -25.49
CA LEU A 298 -6.95 16.23 -25.45
C LEU A 298 -6.34 17.59 -25.24
N ASP A 299 -5.09 17.61 -24.82
CA ASP A 299 -4.28 18.82 -24.74
C ASP A 299 -2.88 18.57 -25.35
N PRO A 300 -2.07 19.61 -25.59
CA PRO A 300 -0.75 19.49 -26.21
C PRO A 300 0.27 18.62 -25.50
N ARG A 301 -0.01 18.17 -24.28
CA ARG A 301 0.85 17.22 -23.54
C ARG A 301 0.59 15.77 -23.92
N ASP A 302 -0.54 15.51 -24.62
CA ASP A 302 -0.90 14.18 -25.07
C ASP A 302 -0.28 13.90 -26.43
N LEU A 303 0.35 12.74 -26.57
CA LEU A 303 0.88 12.29 -27.84
C LEU A 303 -0.19 11.47 -28.59
N CYS A 304 -0.40 11.79 -29.87
CA CYS A 304 -1.37 11.10 -30.72
C CYS A 304 -0.69 10.45 -31.92
N ILE A 305 -1.30 9.35 -32.36
CA ILE A 305 -1.08 8.77 -33.69
C ILE A 305 -2.23 9.25 -34.57
N ARG A 306 -1.88 9.75 -35.74
CA ARG A 306 -2.82 10.36 -36.67
C ARG A 306 -2.72 9.68 -38.03
N ASP A 307 -3.81 9.68 -38.77
CA ASP A 307 -3.80 9.55 -40.20
C ASP A 307 -3.64 10.94 -40.87
N ALA A 308 -3.93 11.07 -42.15
CA ALA A 308 -3.81 12.37 -42.85
C ALA A 308 -4.85 13.40 -42.42
N GLU A 309 -5.93 13.01 -41.71
CA GLU A 309 -7.07 13.89 -41.42
C GLU A 309 -7.36 14.05 -39.93
N ARG A 310 -7.09 13.03 -39.09
CA ARG A 310 -7.51 12.98 -37.67
C ARG A 310 -6.60 12.17 -36.76
N ALA A 311 -6.76 12.34 -35.44
CA ALA A 311 -6.18 11.45 -34.47
C ALA A 311 -6.90 10.08 -34.53
N VAL A 312 -6.13 9.00 -34.59
CA VAL A 312 -6.62 7.61 -34.68
C VAL A 312 -6.23 6.77 -33.44
N ALA A 313 -5.28 7.24 -32.62
CA ALA A 313 -4.97 6.62 -31.33
C ALA A 313 -4.32 7.63 -30.37
N LEU A 314 -4.47 7.36 -29.07
CA LEU A 314 -3.63 7.93 -28.02
C LEU A 314 -2.37 7.09 -27.92
N ALA A 315 -1.24 7.65 -28.31
CA ALA A 315 0.03 6.93 -28.41
C ALA A 315 0.36 6.21 -27.09
N GLY A 316 0.54 4.89 -27.16
CA GLY A 316 0.90 4.03 -26.04
C GLY A 316 -0.14 3.89 -24.91
N VAL A 317 -1.35 4.45 -25.06
CA VAL A 317 -2.42 4.38 -24.05
C VAL A 317 -3.61 3.58 -24.57
N MET A 318 -4.27 4.04 -25.64
CA MET A 318 -5.47 3.38 -26.16
C MET A 318 -5.73 3.75 -27.64
N GLY A 319 -6.10 2.77 -28.43
CA GLY A 319 -6.52 2.98 -29.81
C GLY A 319 -7.82 3.78 -29.93
N GLY A 320 -8.05 4.37 -31.10
CA GLY A 320 -9.29 5.06 -31.44
C GLY A 320 -10.25 4.12 -32.18
N GLN A 321 -11.55 4.28 -31.91
CA GLN A 321 -12.62 3.49 -32.48
C GLN A 321 -12.68 3.57 -34.04
N ALA A 322 -12.27 4.71 -34.57
CA ALA A 322 -12.42 4.99 -36.01
C ALA A 322 -11.59 4.10 -36.94
N THR A 323 -10.57 3.43 -36.42
CA THR A 323 -9.67 2.54 -37.19
C THR A 323 -9.56 1.16 -36.57
N GLU A 324 -10.52 0.82 -35.70
CA GLU A 324 -10.63 -0.47 -35.04
C GLU A 324 -10.79 -1.63 -36.04
N ILE A 325 -10.15 -2.75 -35.71
CA ILE A 325 -10.34 -4.02 -36.42
C ILE A 325 -11.73 -4.57 -36.11
N ASP A 326 -12.48 -4.88 -37.14
CA ASP A 326 -13.80 -5.54 -37.04
C ASP A 326 -13.90 -6.77 -37.96
N ASP A 327 -15.03 -7.45 -37.92
CA ASP A 327 -15.26 -8.70 -38.69
C ASP A 327 -15.12 -8.53 -40.21
N ALA A 328 -15.22 -7.31 -40.74
CA ALA A 328 -15.06 -6.99 -42.14
C ALA A 328 -13.62 -6.62 -42.54
N SER A 329 -12.73 -6.43 -41.59
CA SER A 329 -11.33 -6.05 -41.80
C SER A 329 -10.57 -7.14 -42.55
N THR A 330 -9.91 -6.76 -43.64
CA THR A 330 -9.13 -7.68 -44.47
C THR A 330 -7.66 -7.30 -44.62
N ASN A 331 -7.32 -6.03 -44.38
CA ASN A 331 -5.95 -5.52 -44.43
C ASN A 331 -5.60 -4.86 -43.09
N VAL A 332 -4.51 -5.29 -42.51
CA VAL A 332 -4.06 -4.82 -41.20
C VAL A 332 -2.76 -4.07 -41.34
N PHE A 333 -2.70 -2.87 -40.79
CA PHE A 333 -1.44 -2.17 -40.49
C PHE A 333 -1.09 -2.40 -39.01
N LEU A 334 -0.01 -3.11 -38.77
CA LEU A 334 0.47 -3.42 -37.42
C LEU A 334 1.57 -2.44 -37.01
N GLU A 335 1.39 -1.79 -35.88
CA GLU A 335 2.28 -0.81 -35.25
C GLU A 335 3.18 -1.45 -34.18
N SER A 336 4.45 -1.06 -34.16
CA SER A 336 5.35 -1.23 -33.03
C SER A 336 6.13 0.06 -32.83
N ALA A 337 6.07 0.62 -31.62
CA ALA A 337 6.68 1.94 -31.36
C ALA A 337 7.40 2.00 -30.02
N VAL A 338 8.25 3.05 -29.88
CA VAL A 338 8.95 3.39 -28.64
C VAL A 338 8.63 4.83 -28.29
N PHE A 339 7.78 5.01 -27.28
CA PHE A 339 7.35 6.34 -26.80
C PHE A 339 8.12 6.73 -25.52
N ARG A 340 8.22 8.04 -25.28
CA ARG A 340 8.82 8.56 -24.04
C ARG A 340 7.97 8.19 -22.82
N PRO A 341 8.51 7.47 -21.83
CA PRO A 341 7.75 6.95 -20.69
C PRO A 341 6.98 8.02 -19.91
N GLY A 342 7.64 9.14 -19.61
CA GLY A 342 7.04 10.24 -18.85
C GLY A 342 5.84 10.90 -19.54
N THR A 343 5.78 10.90 -20.87
CA THR A 343 4.65 11.42 -21.65
C THR A 343 3.44 10.50 -21.50
N ILE A 344 3.64 9.19 -21.71
CA ILE A 344 2.57 8.20 -21.59
C ILE A 344 1.98 8.20 -20.17
N ARG A 345 2.84 8.24 -19.14
CA ARG A 345 2.40 8.32 -17.73
C ARG A 345 1.54 9.55 -17.45
N LYS A 346 1.91 10.72 -17.97
CA LYS A 346 1.14 11.95 -17.77
C LYS A 346 -0.23 11.89 -18.45
N THR A 347 -0.28 11.41 -19.69
CA THR A 347 -1.54 11.24 -20.45
C THR A 347 -2.44 10.23 -19.77
N SER A 348 -1.92 9.04 -19.41
CA SER A 348 -2.65 7.98 -18.72
C SER A 348 -3.29 8.49 -17.43
N ARG A 349 -2.53 9.16 -16.58
CA ARG A 349 -3.02 9.72 -15.31
C ARG A 349 -4.05 10.83 -15.51
N ARG A 350 -3.79 11.76 -16.43
CA ARG A 350 -4.68 12.89 -16.69
C ARG A 350 -6.06 12.43 -17.19
N LEU A 351 -6.08 11.42 -18.04
CA LEU A 351 -7.32 10.88 -18.61
C LEU A 351 -7.95 9.77 -17.74
N GLY A 352 -7.28 9.33 -16.67
CA GLY A 352 -7.72 8.20 -15.85
C GLY A 352 -7.77 6.88 -16.63
N LEU A 353 -6.90 6.72 -17.64
CA LEU A 353 -6.80 5.54 -18.49
C LEU A 353 -5.58 4.72 -18.12
N SER A 354 -5.78 3.53 -17.56
CA SER A 354 -4.73 2.56 -17.32
C SER A 354 -4.96 1.34 -18.21
N SER A 355 -3.98 1.03 -19.06
CA SER A 355 -3.99 -0.16 -19.90
C SER A 355 -2.68 -0.94 -19.74
N GLU A 356 -2.66 -2.22 -20.11
CA GLU A 356 -1.44 -3.04 -20.12
C GLU A 356 -0.34 -2.43 -21.02
N SER A 357 -0.73 -1.73 -22.07
CA SER A 357 0.18 -0.98 -22.94
C SER A 357 0.77 0.24 -22.22
N SER A 358 -0.09 1.09 -21.61
CA SER A 358 0.39 2.27 -20.89
C SER A 358 1.25 1.91 -19.69
N TYR A 359 0.92 0.81 -19.00
CA TYR A 359 1.67 0.31 -17.86
C TYR A 359 3.11 -0.08 -18.21
N ARG A 360 3.34 -0.61 -19.44
CA ARG A 360 4.68 -0.93 -19.95
C ARG A 360 5.38 0.29 -20.52
N PHE A 361 4.72 1.06 -21.37
CA PHE A 361 5.32 2.26 -21.94
C PHE A 361 5.77 3.28 -20.88
N GLU A 362 4.99 3.47 -19.80
CA GLU A 362 5.34 4.44 -18.75
C GLU A 362 6.57 4.06 -17.93
N ARG A 363 7.00 2.79 -18.00
CA ARG A 363 8.20 2.25 -17.34
C ARG A 363 9.38 2.09 -18.28
N GLY A 364 9.14 2.07 -19.59
CA GLY A 364 10.13 1.83 -20.63
C GLY A 364 10.04 0.42 -21.19
N ILE A 365 10.37 0.31 -22.46
CA ILE A 365 10.36 -0.94 -23.24
C ILE A 365 11.71 -1.15 -23.90
N ASP A 366 11.97 -2.38 -24.37
CA ASP A 366 13.19 -2.73 -25.09
C ASP A 366 13.18 -2.18 -26.52
N HIS A 367 13.90 -1.08 -26.75
CA HIS A 367 13.98 -0.41 -28.06
C HIS A 367 14.39 -1.35 -29.18
N LYS A 368 15.38 -2.22 -28.97
CA LYS A 368 15.88 -3.15 -30.00
C LYS A 368 14.94 -4.32 -30.27
N ARG A 369 13.99 -4.58 -29.37
CA ARG A 369 13.02 -5.67 -29.52
C ARG A 369 11.83 -5.29 -30.42
N SER A 370 11.61 -4.00 -30.67
CA SER A 370 10.42 -3.50 -31.37
C SER A 370 10.21 -4.12 -32.77
N ILE A 371 11.27 -4.24 -33.58
CA ILE A 371 11.17 -4.84 -34.92
C ILE A 371 10.96 -6.36 -34.83
N TRP A 372 11.70 -7.03 -33.95
CA TRP A 372 11.51 -8.47 -33.73
C TRP A 372 10.08 -8.79 -33.27
N ALA A 373 9.49 -8.01 -32.38
CA ALA A 373 8.12 -8.17 -31.92
C ALA A 373 7.11 -7.97 -33.06
N LEU A 374 7.34 -6.96 -33.90
CA LEU A 374 6.53 -6.70 -35.09
C LEU A 374 6.56 -7.89 -36.07
N ASP A 375 7.75 -8.41 -36.38
CA ASP A 375 7.94 -9.54 -37.28
C ASP A 375 7.28 -10.81 -36.73
N ARG A 376 7.48 -11.09 -35.44
CA ARG A 376 6.88 -12.24 -34.75
C ARG A 376 5.36 -12.17 -34.72
N ALA A 377 4.80 -10.99 -34.43
CA ALA A 377 3.36 -10.79 -34.47
C ALA A 377 2.79 -11.02 -35.87
N CYS A 378 3.44 -10.50 -36.92
CA CYS A 378 3.02 -10.74 -38.30
C CYS A 378 3.00 -12.22 -38.66
N ALA A 379 4.05 -12.96 -38.33
CA ALA A 379 4.10 -14.40 -38.58
C ALA A 379 3.00 -15.16 -37.81
N MET A 380 2.75 -14.79 -36.54
CA MET A 380 1.64 -15.38 -35.76
C MET A 380 0.26 -15.01 -36.30
N MET A 381 0.04 -13.77 -36.77
CA MET A 381 -1.22 -13.35 -37.38
C MET A 381 -1.48 -14.12 -38.65
N VAL A 382 -0.49 -14.31 -39.51
CA VAL A 382 -0.62 -15.13 -40.71
C VAL A 382 -1.00 -16.57 -40.38
N ALA A 383 -0.37 -17.15 -39.36
CA ALA A 383 -0.70 -18.49 -38.88
C ALA A 383 -2.12 -18.60 -38.31
N ALA A 384 -2.61 -17.56 -37.63
CA ALA A 384 -3.93 -17.56 -36.97
C ALA A 384 -5.08 -17.04 -37.83
N ALA A 385 -4.83 -16.08 -38.72
CA ALA A 385 -5.84 -15.36 -39.49
C ALA A 385 -5.70 -15.59 -41.01
N GLY A 386 -4.67 -16.30 -41.44
CA GLY A 386 -4.34 -16.37 -42.86
C GLY A 386 -3.80 -15.03 -43.38
N GLY A 387 -3.95 -14.79 -44.65
CA GLY A 387 -3.40 -13.61 -45.30
C GLY A 387 -1.90 -13.74 -45.60
N LYS A 388 -1.29 -12.63 -46.00
CA LYS A 388 0.13 -12.58 -46.40
C LYS A 388 0.78 -11.28 -45.96
N VAL A 389 2.02 -11.35 -45.49
CA VAL A 389 2.78 -10.16 -45.15
C VAL A 389 3.31 -9.48 -46.40
N CYS A 390 3.01 -8.21 -46.57
CA CYS A 390 3.53 -7.40 -47.68
C CYS A 390 5.05 -7.19 -47.51
N PRO A 391 5.79 -7.15 -48.64
CA PRO A 391 7.24 -6.94 -48.57
C PRO A 391 7.65 -5.62 -47.92
N GLY A 392 8.64 -5.68 -47.07
CA GLY A 392 9.21 -4.52 -46.38
C GLY A 392 8.37 -4.08 -45.16
N TYR A 393 8.86 -3.05 -44.48
CA TYR A 393 8.19 -2.38 -43.37
C TYR A 393 8.49 -0.88 -43.39
N THR A 394 7.58 -0.10 -42.85
CA THR A 394 7.82 1.33 -42.66
C THR A 394 8.55 1.56 -41.33
N LEU A 395 9.57 2.43 -41.36
CA LEU A 395 10.38 2.78 -40.17
C LEU A 395 10.65 4.28 -40.14
N ALA A 396 10.37 4.87 -38.99
CA ALA A 396 10.90 6.16 -38.56
C ALA A 396 11.62 5.97 -37.22
N GLU A 397 12.93 6.13 -37.22
CA GLU A 397 13.76 6.02 -36.02
C GLU A 397 14.60 7.29 -35.85
N PRO A 398 13.94 8.43 -35.50
CA PRO A 398 14.60 9.71 -35.38
C PRO A 398 15.63 9.76 -34.23
N LYS A 399 15.49 8.87 -33.25
CA LYS A 399 16.40 8.78 -32.08
C LYS A 399 16.78 7.32 -31.81
N PRO A 400 17.80 6.80 -32.50
CA PRO A 400 18.30 5.45 -32.29
C PRO A 400 18.75 5.20 -30.84
N PHE A 401 18.62 3.95 -30.39
CA PHE A 401 19.10 3.54 -29.09
C PHE A 401 20.63 3.57 -29.02
N VAL A 402 21.13 4.35 -28.06
CA VAL A 402 22.55 4.39 -27.71
C VAL A 402 22.70 3.80 -26.30
N PRO A 403 23.38 2.65 -26.17
CA PRO A 403 23.58 2.04 -24.87
C PRO A 403 24.52 2.88 -23.99
N VAL A 404 24.22 2.90 -22.68
CA VAL A 404 25.10 3.53 -21.69
C VAL A 404 26.29 2.62 -21.45
N GLN A 405 27.49 3.21 -21.42
CA GLN A 405 28.71 2.55 -20.99
C GLN A 405 29.01 2.95 -19.55
N ILE A 406 29.19 1.99 -18.68
CA ILE A 406 29.33 2.17 -17.24
C ILE A 406 30.66 1.56 -16.82
N GLU A 407 31.47 2.33 -16.11
CA GLU A 407 32.65 1.76 -15.46
C GLU A 407 32.21 0.90 -14.28
N PHE A 408 32.71 -0.33 -14.20
CA PHE A 408 32.49 -1.24 -13.07
C PHE A 408 33.85 -1.63 -12.47
N ARG A 409 33.93 -1.52 -11.15
CA ARG A 409 35.16 -1.82 -10.39
C ARG A 409 34.88 -2.94 -9.37
N PRO A 410 35.33 -4.19 -9.60
CA PRO A 410 35.10 -5.31 -8.71
C PRO A 410 35.50 -5.06 -7.26
N ALA A 411 36.69 -4.43 -7.04
CA ALA A 411 37.10 -4.11 -5.67
C ALA A 411 36.17 -3.12 -4.97
N ARG A 412 35.60 -2.15 -5.72
CA ARG A 412 34.61 -1.24 -5.17
C ARG A 412 33.27 -1.94 -4.88
N ALA A 413 32.85 -2.88 -5.74
CA ALA A 413 31.66 -3.69 -5.51
C ALA A 413 31.79 -4.45 -4.19
N ASN A 414 32.90 -5.14 -3.99
CA ASN A 414 33.19 -5.86 -2.74
C ASN A 414 33.19 -4.93 -1.52
N ALA A 415 33.82 -3.76 -1.64
CA ALA A 415 33.86 -2.79 -0.54
C ALA A 415 32.49 -2.22 -0.18
N LEU A 416 31.62 -1.99 -1.18
CA LEU A 416 30.28 -1.45 -0.95
C LEU A 416 29.32 -2.50 -0.37
N LEU A 417 29.41 -3.74 -0.88
CA LEU A 417 28.56 -4.86 -0.42
C LEU A 417 29.05 -5.46 0.91
N GLY A 418 30.30 -5.21 1.28
CA GLY A 418 30.89 -5.78 2.49
C GLY A 418 31.21 -7.28 2.37
N VAL A 419 31.46 -7.77 1.16
CA VAL A 419 31.75 -9.17 0.85
C VAL A 419 32.94 -9.32 -0.07
N GLU A 420 33.53 -10.51 -0.15
CA GLU A 420 34.60 -10.83 -1.09
C GLU A 420 34.06 -11.74 -2.21
N LEU A 421 33.60 -11.14 -3.30
CA LEU A 421 33.17 -11.86 -4.49
C LEU A 421 34.34 -12.01 -5.46
N SER A 422 34.37 -13.12 -6.20
CA SER A 422 35.37 -13.31 -7.25
C SER A 422 35.00 -12.53 -8.51
N ARG A 423 35.99 -12.08 -9.25
CA ARG A 423 35.80 -11.40 -10.55
C ARG A 423 35.08 -12.28 -11.57
N ASP A 424 35.27 -13.59 -11.52
CA ASP A 424 34.55 -14.53 -12.38
C ASP A 424 33.05 -14.56 -12.05
N PHE A 425 32.68 -14.37 -10.76
CA PHE A 425 31.28 -14.25 -10.35
C PHE A 425 30.66 -12.96 -10.90
N ASP A 426 31.34 -11.83 -10.74
CA ASP A 426 30.87 -10.54 -11.26
C ASP A 426 30.69 -10.60 -12.78
N GLU A 427 31.65 -11.16 -13.51
CA GLU A 427 31.56 -11.35 -14.96
C GLU A 427 30.40 -12.26 -15.36
N LYS A 428 30.23 -13.36 -14.65
CA LYS A 428 29.13 -14.29 -14.88
C LYS A 428 27.75 -13.63 -14.68
N VAL A 429 27.60 -12.82 -13.63
CA VAL A 429 26.36 -12.11 -13.34
C VAL A 429 26.08 -11.07 -14.42
N LEU A 430 27.01 -10.19 -14.67
CA LEU A 430 26.83 -9.10 -15.63
C LEU A 430 26.64 -9.60 -17.07
N SER A 431 27.40 -10.60 -17.49
CA SER A 431 27.21 -11.22 -18.82
C SER A 431 25.91 -12.02 -18.90
N GLY A 432 25.51 -12.72 -17.82
CA GLY A 432 24.25 -13.45 -17.74
C GLY A 432 23.01 -12.55 -17.83
N MET A 433 23.14 -11.29 -17.40
CA MET A 433 22.13 -10.24 -17.59
C MET A 433 22.10 -9.69 -19.02
N GLY A 434 23.07 -10.04 -19.86
CA GLY A 434 23.21 -9.58 -21.24
C GLY A 434 24.02 -8.30 -21.41
N CYS A 435 24.77 -7.89 -20.38
CA CYS A 435 25.75 -6.82 -20.52
C CYS A 435 26.96 -7.28 -21.36
N ALA A 436 27.45 -6.42 -22.22
CA ALA A 436 28.75 -6.65 -22.88
C ALA A 436 29.85 -6.05 -21.98
N ILE A 437 30.91 -6.82 -21.76
CA ILE A 437 31.99 -6.45 -20.85
C ILE A 437 33.29 -6.33 -21.61
N GLU A 438 33.95 -5.20 -21.45
CA GLU A 438 35.32 -4.96 -21.91
C GLU A 438 36.23 -4.68 -20.70
N LYS A 439 37.13 -5.60 -20.40
CA LYS A 439 38.08 -5.47 -19.29
C LYS A 439 39.24 -4.54 -19.67
N THR A 440 39.22 -3.33 -19.11
CA THR A 440 40.29 -2.33 -19.35
C THR A 440 41.48 -2.59 -18.44
N SER A 441 41.24 -3.14 -17.25
CA SER A 441 42.25 -3.62 -16.31
C SER A 441 41.65 -4.69 -15.40
N ASP A 442 42.47 -5.23 -14.52
CA ASP A 442 42.01 -6.21 -13.51
C ASP A 442 40.95 -5.64 -12.58
N ASP A 443 40.88 -4.33 -12.35
CA ASP A 443 39.99 -3.67 -11.40
C ASP A 443 39.13 -2.55 -12.04
N SER A 444 39.07 -2.49 -13.36
CA SER A 444 38.19 -1.55 -14.07
C SER A 444 37.68 -2.20 -15.37
N TRP A 445 36.37 -2.31 -15.50
CA TRP A 445 35.70 -2.86 -16.66
C TRP A 445 34.78 -1.83 -17.27
N GLN A 446 34.68 -1.77 -18.59
CA GLN A 446 33.63 -1.04 -19.28
C GLN A 446 32.47 -2.00 -19.57
N VAL A 447 31.34 -1.73 -18.95
CA VAL A 447 30.10 -2.54 -19.03
C VAL A 447 29.09 -1.81 -19.87
N THR A 448 28.66 -2.41 -20.96
CA THR A 448 27.65 -1.84 -21.85
C THR A 448 26.27 -2.38 -21.48
N GLN A 449 25.34 -1.48 -21.19
CA GLN A 449 23.96 -1.74 -20.84
C GLN A 449 23.20 -2.48 -21.96
N PRO A 450 22.44 -3.54 -21.67
CA PRO A 450 21.51 -4.14 -22.63
C PRO A 450 20.26 -3.27 -22.82
N SER A 451 19.66 -3.33 -24.01
CA SER A 451 18.55 -2.44 -24.37
C SER A 451 17.26 -2.60 -23.54
N TRP A 452 17.09 -3.73 -22.88
CA TRP A 452 15.93 -4.03 -22.03
C TRP A 452 16.10 -3.61 -20.55
N ARG A 453 17.29 -3.13 -20.16
CA ARG A 453 17.59 -2.67 -18.80
C ARG A 453 17.88 -1.16 -18.78
N PRO A 454 16.86 -0.30 -19.02
CA PRO A 454 17.03 1.15 -19.02
C PRO A 454 17.38 1.73 -17.64
N ASP A 455 17.23 0.97 -16.59
CA ASP A 455 17.55 1.29 -15.21
C ASP A 455 19.05 1.29 -14.92
N LEU A 456 19.84 0.52 -15.65
CA LEU A 456 21.31 0.45 -15.48
C LEU A 456 21.99 1.68 -16.07
N THR A 457 22.29 2.67 -15.23
CA THR A 457 22.86 3.95 -15.67
C THR A 457 24.15 4.33 -14.96
N ARG A 458 24.43 3.70 -13.82
CA ARG A 458 25.55 4.01 -12.92
C ARG A 458 26.21 2.74 -12.42
N GLU A 459 27.45 2.87 -11.91
CA GLU A 459 28.19 1.77 -11.29
C GLU A 459 27.40 1.12 -10.13
N ALA A 460 26.70 1.95 -9.34
CA ALA A 460 25.91 1.46 -8.22
C ALA A 460 24.80 0.49 -8.68
N ASP A 461 24.20 0.73 -9.86
CA ASP A 461 23.16 -0.13 -10.42
C ASP A 461 23.72 -1.52 -10.79
N LEU A 462 24.96 -1.57 -11.30
CA LEU A 462 25.66 -2.84 -11.57
C LEU A 462 26.06 -3.56 -10.27
N ILE A 463 26.49 -2.82 -9.26
CA ILE A 463 26.83 -3.38 -7.93
C ILE A 463 25.57 -3.96 -7.25
N GLU A 464 24.43 -3.28 -7.38
CA GLU A 464 23.14 -3.80 -6.91
C GLU A 464 22.82 -5.15 -7.54
N GLU A 465 22.99 -5.28 -8.84
CA GLU A 465 22.73 -6.52 -9.57
C GLU A 465 23.64 -7.67 -9.11
N VAL A 466 24.93 -7.39 -8.93
CA VAL A 466 25.87 -8.39 -8.39
C VAL A 466 25.46 -8.82 -6.98
N GLY A 467 25.12 -7.86 -6.11
CA GLY A 467 24.66 -8.13 -4.76
C GLY A 467 23.34 -8.91 -4.72
N ARG A 468 22.38 -8.54 -5.58
CA ARG A 468 21.08 -9.18 -5.70
C ARG A 468 21.19 -10.64 -6.12
N VAL A 469 22.02 -10.94 -7.11
CA VAL A 469 22.24 -12.33 -7.59
C VAL A 469 23.05 -13.16 -6.60
N HIS A 470 24.00 -12.55 -5.90
CA HIS A 470 24.70 -13.18 -4.77
C HIS A 470 23.74 -13.60 -3.67
N GLY A 471 22.74 -12.78 -3.39
CA GLY A 471 21.78 -12.96 -2.30
C GLY A 471 22.14 -12.09 -1.10
N LEU A 472 21.42 -11.01 -0.91
CA LEU A 472 21.67 -10.06 0.20
C LEU A 472 21.45 -10.67 1.58
N ASP A 473 20.62 -11.70 1.66
CA ASP A 473 20.35 -12.52 2.86
C ASP A 473 21.55 -13.36 3.30
N THR A 474 22.50 -13.64 2.41
CA THR A 474 23.72 -14.38 2.74
C THR A 474 24.78 -13.49 3.41
N ILE A 475 24.61 -12.16 3.35
CA ILE A 475 25.53 -11.20 3.95
C ILE A 475 25.25 -11.11 5.44
N ALA A 476 26.26 -11.45 6.26
CA ALA A 476 26.11 -11.40 7.70
C ALA A 476 25.88 -9.95 8.19
N PRO A 477 24.82 -9.67 8.96
CA PRO A 477 24.60 -8.35 9.52
C PRO A 477 25.65 -8.05 10.58
N GLU A 478 26.35 -6.94 10.43
CA GLU A 478 27.31 -6.45 11.40
C GLU A 478 26.87 -5.11 11.96
N LEU A 479 27.01 -4.93 13.27
CA LEU A 479 26.83 -3.63 13.88
C LEU A 479 28.02 -2.74 13.52
N PRO A 480 27.78 -1.55 12.94
CA PRO A 480 28.88 -0.64 12.65
C PRO A 480 29.59 -0.25 13.93
N ALA A 481 30.93 -0.29 13.91
CA ALA A 481 31.71 0.28 15.00
C ALA A 481 31.47 1.80 15.02
N PHE A 482 30.87 2.30 16.08
CA PHE A 482 30.73 3.74 16.29
C PHE A 482 31.40 4.12 17.59
N LEU A 483 32.15 5.20 17.53
CA LEU A 483 32.71 5.84 18.68
C LEU A 483 31.60 6.70 19.30
N GLN A 484 30.97 6.19 20.36
CA GLN A 484 30.13 7.03 21.17
C GLN A 484 31.04 7.80 22.11
N ASP A 485 31.05 9.11 21.97
CA ASP A 485 31.71 9.96 22.97
C ASP A 485 30.89 9.91 24.26
N LEU A 486 31.27 8.98 25.15
CA LEU A 486 30.67 8.84 26.46
C LEU A 486 31.04 10.02 27.40
N GLY A 487 31.85 10.94 26.93
CA GLY A 487 32.48 12.00 27.75
C GLY A 487 31.69 13.31 27.80
N ARG A 488 30.60 13.46 27.09
CA ARG A 488 29.81 14.69 27.14
C ARG A 488 28.76 14.66 28.28
N ALA A 489 29.26 14.58 29.50
CA ALA A 489 28.46 14.91 30.67
C ALA A 489 28.04 16.39 30.57
N GLY A 490 26.75 16.64 30.34
CA GLY A 490 26.18 18.00 30.26
C GLY A 490 25.55 18.36 28.92
N GLU A 491 25.57 17.50 27.89
CA GLU A 491 24.76 17.73 26.71
C GLU A 491 23.26 17.56 27.04
N PRO A 492 22.41 18.43 26.47
CA PRO A 492 20.97 18.30 26.63
C PRO A 492 20.49 16.93 26.11
N MET A 493 19.59 16.30 26.83
CA MET A 493 18.98 15.04 26.43
C MET A 493 18.36 15.18 25.03
N SER A 494 18.57 14.20 24.13
CA SER A 494 17.93 14.21 22.82
C SER A 494 16.39 14.14 22.96
N THR A 495 15.66 14.58 21.94
CA THR A 495 14.18 14.47 21.92
C THR A 495 13.74 13.03 22.11
N PHE A 496 14.43 12.09 21.46
CA PHE A 496 14.14 10.66 21.59
C PHE A 496 14.30 10.17 23.03
N GLN A 497 15.39 10.53 23.70
CA GLN A 497 15.65 10.16 25.11
C GLN A 497 14.60 10.78 26.05
N PHE A 498 14.24 12.05 25.83
CA PHE A 498 13.21 12.73 26.62
C PHE A 498 11.86 12.04 26.49
N TRP A 499 11.42 11.77 25.25
CA TRP A 499 10.17 11.06 25.03
C TRP A 499 10.20 9.62 25.54
N SER A 500 11.33 8.93 25.39
CA SER A 500 11.50 7.58 25.93
C SER A 500 11.35 7.53 27.46
N ARG A 501 11.89 8.52 28.16
CA ARG A 501 11.67 8.65 29.62
C ARG A 501 10.21 8.87 29.98
N LEU A 502 9.50 9.67 29.19
CA LEU A 502 8.06 9.92 29.41
C LEU A 502 7.23 8.67 29.14
N ARG A 503 7.57 7.85 28.15
CA ARG A 503 6.92 6.54 27.93
C ARG A 503 7.07 5.63 29.14
N HIS A 504 8.28 5.49 29.66
CA HIS A 504 8.52 4.71 30.87
C HIS A 504 7.80 5.27 32.09
N TRP A 505 7.72 6.59 32.22
CA TRP A 505 6.97 7.26 33.27
C TRP A 505 5.46 6.93 33.16
N GLY A 506 4.84 7.07 31.99
CA GLY A 506 3.43 6.79 31.78
C GLY A 506 3.08 5.32 32.05
N ALA A 507 3.87 4.40 31.48
CA ALA A 507 3.72 2.97 31.71
C ALA A 507 3.91 2.61 33.21
N GLY A 508 4.85 3.26 33.92
CA GLY A 508 5.07 3.07 35.35
C GLY A 508 3.90 3.51 36.24
N LEU A 509 3.04 4.40 35.76
CA LEU A 509 1.79 4.82 36.41
C LEU A 509 0.58 3.94 36.05
N GLY A 510 0.77 2.92 35.23
CA GLY A 510 -0.32 2.05 34.77
C GLY A 510 -1.18 2.69 33.67
N LEU A 511 -0.63 3.65 32.93
CA LEU A 511 -1.26 4.18 31.72
C LEU A 511 -0.83 3.34 30.51
N ASN A 512 -1.72 3.18 29.53
CA ASN A 512 -1.41 2.55 28.25
C ASN A 512 -1.06 3.62 27.21
N GLU A 513 0.02 3.42 26.45
CA GLU A 513 0.37 4.32 25.37
C GLU A 513 -0.58 4.13 24.20
N ALA A 514 -1.17 5.22 23.74
CA ALA A 514 -1.92 5.30 22.49
C ALA A 514 -1.02 5.83 21.38
N VAL A 515 -1.15 5.26 20.18
CA VAL A 515 -0.45 5.70 18.98
C VAL A 515 -1.48 5.91 17.89
N ASN A 516 -1.87 7.16 17.68
CA ASN A 516 -2.88 7.55 16.73
C ASN A 516 -2.29 8.14 15.45
N TYR A 517 -3.04 8.05 14.36
CA TYR A 517 -2.69 8.76 13.14
C TYR A 517 -2.65 10.28 13.37
N SER A 518 -1.74 10.94 12.66
CA SER A 518 -1.71 12.40 12.61
C SER A 518 -2.88 13.00 11.83
N PHE A 519 -3.63 12.16 11.11
CA PHE A 519 -4.82 12.53 10.34
C PHE A 519 -6.07 12.39 11.19
N VAL A 520 -6.96 13.36 11.07
CA VAL A 520 -8.28 13.41 11.73
C VAL A 520 -9.30 13.95 10.74
N GLY A 521 -10.58 13.73 11.01
CA GLY A 521 -11.65 14.34 10.22
C GLY A 521 -11.88 15.80 10.60
N HIS A 522 -12.15 16.67 9.64
CA HIS A 522 -12.64 18.02 9.92
C HIS A 522 -13.89 17.99 10.83
N LYS A 523 -14.74 16.95 10.68
CA LYS A 523 -15.93 16.75 11.51
C LYS A 523 -15.61 16.54 12.98
N ASP A 524 -14.54 15.83 13.30
CA ASP A 524 -14.12 15.60 14.69
C ASP A 524 -13.60 16.91 15.31
N LEU A 525 -12.86 17.70 14.55
CA LEU A 525 -12.41 19.03 14.99
C LEU A 525 -13.59 19.99 15.21
N ASP A 526 -14.60 19.96 14.34
CA ASP A 526 -15.83 20.75 14.46
C ASP A 526 -16.66 20.29 15.67
N LEU A 527 -16.78 18.96 15.88
CA LEU A 527 -17.47 18.40 17.04
C LEU A 527 -16.87 18.89 18.36
N LEU A 528 -15.55 19.00 18.43
CA LEU A 528 -14.84 19.53 19.59
C LEU A 528 -14.81 21.07 19.66
N GLY A 529 -15.50 21.76 18.75
CA GLY A 529 -15.57 23.22 18.71
C GLY A 529 -14.25 23.91 18.43
N LEU A 530 -13.31 23.24 17.79
CA LEU A 530 -12.01 23.80 17.44
C LEU A 530 -12.10 24.74 16.25
N PRO A 531 -11.30 25.83 16.22
CA PRO A 531 -11.36 26.79 15.12
C PRO A 531 -10.96 26.17 13.78
N ALA A 532 -11.60 26.61 12.70
CA ALA A 532 -11.22 26.18 11.35
C ALA A 532 -9.91 26.86 10.88
N GLU A 533 -9.61 28.05 11.44
CA GLU A 533 -8.39 28.77 11.15
C GLU A 533 -7.15 28.00 11.65
N GLY A 534 -6.12 27.95 10.83
CA GLY A 534 -4.87 27.24 11.15
C GLY A 534 -4.91 25.72 10.96
N ARG A 535 -6.03 25.13 10.52
CA ARG A 535 -6.08 23.72 10.14
C ARG A 535 -5.35 23.49 8.83
N ILE A 536 -4.70 22.33 8.70
CA ILE A 536 -4.03 21.89 7.48
C ILE A 536 -4.87 20.76 6.88
N SER A 537 -5.46 21.01 5.71
CA SER A 537 -6.23 20.00 4.97
C SER A 537 -5.35 19.14 4.10
N ILE A 538 -5.70 17.86 3.95
CA ILE A 538 -5.03 16.91 3.07
C ILE A 538 -5.63 17.03 1.65
N MET A 539 -4.79 17.20 0.65
CA MET A 539 -5.22 17.43 -0.73
C MET A 539 -5.92 16.22 -1.36
N ASN A 540 -5.50 15.01 -1.01
CA ASN A 540 -6.05 13.75 -1.49
C ASN A 540 -6.18 12.75 -0.34
N PRO A 541 -7.15 12.96 0.59
CA PRO A 541 -7.33 12.11 1.75
C PRO A 541 -7.81 10.71 1.35
N LEU A 542 -7.46 9.72 2.15
CA LEU A 542 -7.95 8.33 1.98
C LEU A 542 -9.44 8.22 2.29
N SER A 543 -9.93 9.01 3.24
CA SER A 543 -11.35 9.09 3.61
C SER A 543 -11.69 10.47 4.18
N ALA A 544 -12.99 10.77 4.29
CA ALA A 544 -13.48 11.99 4.92
C ALA A 544 -13.23 12.05 6.45
N GLU A 545 -12.81 10.95 7.04
CA GLU A 545 -12.45 10.84 8.46
C GLU A 545 -10.96 11.13 8.69
N GLN A 546 -10.18 11.35 7.61
CA GLN A 546 -8.74 11.56 7.63
C GLN A 546 -8.34 12.68 6.67
N ASP A 547 -9.12 13.77 6.62
CA ASP A 547 -8.98 14.84 5.64
C ASP A 547 -8.23 16.09 6.17
N ALA A 548 -7.79 16.05 7.45
CA ALA A 548 -7.02 17.13 8.08
C ALA A 548 -5.91 16.60 8.98
N LEU A 549 -4.89 17.43 9.25
CA LEU A 549 -3.93 17.17 10.32
C LEU A 549 -4.51 17.60 11.68
N ARG A 550 -4.25 16.80 12.73
CA ARG A 550 -4.71 17.06 14.08
C ARG A 550 -4.09 18.33 14.66
N THR A 551 -4.92 19.19 15.24
CA THR A 551 -4.48 20.40 15.95
C THR A 551 -4.33 20.18 17.46
N VAL A 552 -4.95 19.12 18.00
CA VAL A 552 -4.92 18.65 19.39
C VAL A 552 -4.90 17.12 19.41
N LEU A 553 -4.60 16.48 20.55
CA LEU A 553 -4.60 15.02 20.69
C LEU A 553 -5.98 14.45 21.07
N ALA A 554 -6.88 15.30 21.55
CA ALA A 554 -8.21 14.90 22.03
C ALA A 554 -9.00 14.00 21.04
N PRO A 555 -9.10 14.27 19.72
CA PRO A 555 -9.87 13.42 18.81
C PRO A 555 -9.41 11.97 18.81
N GLY A 556 -8.11 11.72 18.70
CA GLY A 556 -7.54 10.37 18.70
C GLY A 556 -7.83 9.62 19.99
N LEU A 557 -7.53 10.23 21.14
CA LEU A 557 -7.79 9.67 22.46
C LEU A 557 -9.26 9.37 22.72
N LEU A 558 -10.19 10.22 22.22
CA LEU A 558 -11.62 10.00 22.35
C LEU A 558 -12.12 8.86 21.44
N HIS A 559 -11.55 8.71 20.26
CA HIS A 559 -11.81 7.55 19.41
C HIS A 559 -11.29 6.25 20.04
N ASP A 560 -10.12 6.28 20.64
CA ASP A 560 -9.58 5.15 21.40
C ASP A 560 -10.51 4.78 22.57
N LEU A 561 -10.98 5.78 23.32
CA LEU A 561 -11.97 5.57 24.37
C LEU A 561 -13.20 4.86 23.81
N ARG A 562 -13.81 5.38 22.75
CA ARG A 562 -14.99 4.77 22.10
C ARG A 562 -14.73 3.32 21.71
N ASN A 563 -13.57 3.03 21.13
CA ASN A 563 -13.22 1.69 20.70
C ASN A 563 -13.07 0.73 21.89
N ASN A 564 -12.41 1.17 22.96
CA ASN A 564 -12.27 0.39 24.19
C ASN A 564 -13.64 0.13 24.87
N LEU A 565 -14.52 1.13 24.90
CA LEU A 565 -15.88 0.98 25.42
C LEU A 565 -16.69 -0.03 24.60
N ALA A 566 -16.55 -0.02 23.27
CA ALA A 566 -17.19 -1.00 22.40
C ALA A 566 -16.73 -2.44 22.68
N GLN A 567 -15.51 -2.61 23.20
CA GLN A 567 -14.98 -3.90 23.65
C GLN A 567 -15.31 -4.23 25.11
N GLY A 568 -16.08 -3.38 25.79
CA GLY A 568 -16.57 -3.63 27.16
C GLY A 568 -15.60 -3.21 28.27
N ALA A 569 -14.63 -2.33 27.99
CA ALA A 569 -13.72 -1.83 29.02
C ALA A 569 -14.48 -1.04 30.10
N ALA A 570 -14.28 -1.39 31.39
CA ALA A 570 -14.88 -0.71 32.53
C ALA A 570 -14.13 0.56 32.94
N GLY A 571 -12.85 0.63 32.66
CA GLY A 571 -11.97 1.77 32.90
C GLY A 571 -10.94 1.89 31.76
N VAL A 572 -10.60 3.11 31.39
CA VAL A 572 -9.63 3.42 30.33
C VAL A 572 -8.65 4.46 30.84
N ARG A 573 -7.35 4.18 30.69
CA ARG A 573 -6.24 5.05 31.09
C ARG A 573 -5.25 5.08 29.96
N LEU A 574 -5.22 6.20 29.22
CA LEU A 574 -4.36 6.35 28.06
C LEU A 574 -3.43 7.53 28.23
N PHE A 575 -2.28 7.45 27.59
CA PHE A 575 -1.45 8.60 27.29
C PHE A 575 -0.95 8.52 25.85
N GLU A 576 -0.73 9.65 25.21
CA GLU A 576 -0.17 9.75 23.87
C GLU A 576 0.91 10.82 23.84
N LEU A 577 2.09 10.48 23.28
CA LEU A 577 3.17 11.40 23.00
C LEU A 577 3.25 11.59 21.48
N ALA A 578 2.84 12.75 20.99
CA ALA A 578 2.76 12.95 19.54
C ALA A 578 2.78 14.43 19.16
N ASN A 579 3.02 14.70 17.87
CA ASN A 579 2.95 16.06 17.34
C ASN A 579 1.52 16.45 16.98
N THR A 580 1.21 17.73 17.21
CA THR A 580 0.07 18.44 16.66
C THR A 580 0.54 19.45 15.63
N PHE A 581 -0.34 19.85 14.72
CA PHE A 581 0.02 20.60 13.53
C PHE A 581 -0.88 21.85 13.39
N THR A 582 -0.27 22.97 13.12
CA THR A 582 -1.00 24.21 12.80
C THR A 582 -0.36 24.90 11.60
N ALA A 583 -1.16 25.50 10.74
CA ALA A 583 -0.64 26.26 9.61
C ALA A 583 0.25 27.42 10.11
N ALA A 584 1.42 27.52 9.53
CA ALA A 584 2.39 28.57 9.81
C ALA A 584 2.98 29.08 8.48
N PRO A 585 2.27 29.95 7.75
CA PRO A 585 2.75 30.49 6.49
C PRO A 585 4.13 31.12 6.65
N SER A 586 5.02 30.88 5.70
CA SER A 586 6.39 31.38 5.68
C SER A 586 6.77 31.80 4.27
N ASP A 587 7.58 32.86 4.17
CA ASP A 587 8.17 33.31 2.90
C ASP A 587 9.42 32.48 2.51
N ASP A 588 9.90 31.60 3.39
CA ASP A 588 10.99 30.70 3.09
C ASP A 588 10.49 29.56 2.17
N PRO A 589 11.05 29.42 0.95
CA PRO A 589 10.65 28.39 0.00
C PRO A 589 10.94 26.96 0.48
N HIS A 590 11.77 26.81 1.51
CA HIS A 590 12.09 25.51 2.12
C HIS A 590 11.26 25.19 3.37
N ALA A 591 10.44 26.14 3.85
CA ALA A 591 9.56 25.91 4.98
C ALA A 591 8.37 25.02 4.59
N THR A 592 7.96 24.14 5.50
CA THR A 592 6.82 23.23 5.30
C THR A 592 5.46 23.94 5.30
N GLY A 593 5.40 25.20 5.76
CA GLY A 593 4.16 25.93 5.98
C GLY A 593 3.35 25.43 7.18
N ALA A 594 3.93 24.58 8.01
CA ALA A 594 3.33 24.01 9.20
C ALA A 594 4.22 24.21 10.43
N ARG A 595 3.60 24.44 11.58
CA ARG A 595 4.23 24.34 12.89
C ARG A 595 3.87 23.01 13.51
N GLU A 596 4.87 22.25 13.85
CA GLU A 596 4.75 21.02 14.65
C GLU A 596 5.02 21.32 16.12
N THR A 597 4.19 20.81 17.01
CA THR A 597 4.33 20.99 18.45
C THR A 597 4.22 19.62 19.12
N GLY A 598 5.25 19.25 19.87
CA GLY A 598 5.23 18.03 20.68
C GLY A 598 4.24 18.17 21.85
N MET A 599 3.31 17.23 21.99
CA MET A 599 2.27 17.21 23.00
C MET A 599 2.23 15.88 23.75
N LEU A 600 1.84 15.94 25.00
CA LEU A 600 1.42 14.79 25.82
C LEU A 600 -0.08 14.92 26.08
N GLY A 601 -0.85 13.95 25.62
CA GLY A 601 -2.24 13.76 26.03
C GLY A 601 -2.37 12.69 27.11
N VAL A 602 -3.25 12.90 28.11
CA VAL A 602 -3.62 11.90 29.09
C VAL A 602 -5.14 11.84 29.18
N LEU A 603 -5.71 10.65 29.03
CA LEU A 603 -7.16 10.43 29.13
C LEU A 603 -7.45 9.38 30.19
N LEU A 604 -8.42 9.71 31.07
CA LEU A 604 -8.93 8.81 32.11
C LEU A 604 -10.44 8.68 32.02
N TYR A 605 -10.95 7.47 32.17
CA TYR A 605 -12.39 7.18 32.16
C TYR A 605 -12.73 5.96 33.00
N GLY A 606 -13.84 6.02 33.70
CA GLY A 606 -14.49 4.87 34.36
C GLY A 606 -13.78 4.42 35.62
N GLN A 607 -13.74 3.13 35.87
CA GLN A 607 -13.32 2.56 37.16
C GLN A 607 -11.86 2.83 37.49
N ARG A 608 -11.59 3.28 38.74
CA ARG A 608 -10.24 3.52 39.24
C ARG A 608 -9.47 2.22 39.49
N HIS A 609 -10.16 1.17 39.92
CA HIS A 609 -9.62 -0.17 40.16
C HIS A 609 -10.63 -1.21 39.70
N ASP A 610 -10.17 -2.38 39.34
CA ASP A 610 -11.03 -3.52 39.11
C ASP A 610 -11.87 -3.81 40.40
N SER A 611 -13.12 -4.21 40.24
CA SER A 611 -14.01 -4.56 41.34
C SER A 611 -13.51 -5.81 42.05
N ALA A 612 -12.58 -5.65 42.98
CA ALA A 612 -11.97 -6.73 43.79
C ALA A 612 -11.62 -6.25 45.21
N TRP A 613 -11.90 -7.06 46.19
CA TRP A 613 -11.46 -6.77 47.56
C TRP A 613 -9.93 -6.59 47.62
N PRO A 614 -9.37 -5.58 48.32
CA PRO A 614 -10.02 -4.65 49.27
C PRO A 614 -10.49 -3.32 48.65
N HIS A 615 -10.49 -3.17 47.35
CA HIS A 615 -10.79 -1.90 46.69
C HIS A 615 -12.29 -1.61 46.71
N VAL A 616 -12.65 -0.39 47.13
CA VAL A 616 -14.00 0.13 47.00
C VAL A 616 -14.21 0.58 45.56
N GLU A 617 -15.34 0.23 45.00
CA GLU A 617 -15.72 0.66 43.65
C GLU A 617 -15.80 2.19 43.60
N ALA A 618 -15.01 2.78 42.78
CA ALA A 618 -14.97 4.22 42.58
C ALA A 618 -14.53 4.52 41.13
N ASP A 619 -15.12 5.54 40.56
CA ASP A 619 -14.68 6.06 39.25
C ASP A 619 -13.47 7.01 39.42
N MET A 620 -12.70 7.13 38.36
CA MET A 620 -11.64 8.12 38.26
C MET A 620 -12.24 9.53 38.25
N ASP A 621 -11.56 10.46 38.89
CA ASP A 621 -12.02 11.83 39.07
C ASP A 621 -10.92 12.85 38.71
N TYR A 622 -11.19 14.12 38.92
CA TYR A 622 -10.25 15.22 38.73
C TYR A 622 -8.93 15.03 39.49
N SER A 623 -9.01 14.44 40.70
CA SER A 623 -7.82 14.30 41.55
C SER A 623 -6.86 13.24 41.00
N ASP A 624 -7.38 12.21 40.30
CA ASP A 624 -6.56 11.21 39.63
C ASP A 624 -5.77 11.86 38.50
N LEU A 625 -6.44 12.64 37.62
CA LEU A 625 -5.80 13.35 36.53
C LEU A 625 -4.78 14.36 37.04
N LYS A 626 -5.15 15.16 38.05
CA LYS A 626 -4.28 16.16 38.68
C LYS A 626 -3.04 15.49 39.29
N GLY A 627 -3.21 14.37 39.98
CA GLY A 627 -2.12 13.59 40.58
C GLY A 627 -1.12 13.10 39.52
N ILE A 628 -1.60 12.64 38.36
CA ILE A 628 -0.75 12.24 37.23
C ILE A 628 0.07 13.43 36.70
N VAL A 629 -0.56 14.59 36.51
CA VAL A 629 0.12 15.81 36.04
C VAL A 629 1.13 16.30 37.06
N GLU A 630 0.78 16.36 38.33
CA GLU A 630 1.72 16.75 39.41
C GLU A 630 2.90 15.78 39.52
N HIS A 631 2.65 14.48 39.40
CA HIS A 631 3.70 13.48 39.37
C HIS A 631 4.63 13.64 38.12
N LEU A 632 4.10 13.99 36.95
CA LEU A 632 4.90 14.31 35.79
C LEU A 632 5.86 15.47 36.05
N LEU A 633 5.34 16.58 36.58
CA LEU A 633 6.14 17.75 36.85
C LEU A 633 7.23 17.47 37.88
N HIS A 634 6.88 16.70 38.92
CA HIS A 634 7.86 16.23 39.89
C HIS A 634 8.93 15.33 39.27
N PHE A 635 8.53 14.40 38.42
CA PHE A 635 9.45 13.52 37.66
C PHE A 635 10.42 14.31 36.78
N LEU A 636 9.96 15.43 36.23
CA LEU A 636 10.78 16.35 35.43
C LEU A 636 11.59 17.37 36.29
N ASN A 637 11.53 17.27 37.62
CA ASN A 637 12.14 18.22 38.59
C ASN A 637 11.62 19.65 38.38
N LEU A 638 10.35 19.80 38.08
CA LEU A 638 9.67 21.09 37.94
C LEU A 638 8.86 21.44 39.18
N SER A 639 8.60 22.71 39.37
CA SER A 639 7.76 23.24 40.45
C SER A 639 6.31 22.71 40.28
N ALA A 640 5.57 22.67 41.40
CA ALA A 640 4.13 22.39 41.35
C ALA A 640 3.43 23.39 40.46
N PRO A 641 2.42 22.96 39.69
CA PRO A 641 1.73 23.84 38.76
C PRO A 641 0.83 24.84 39.46
N VAL A 642 0.80 26.05 38.97
CA VAL A 642 -0.30 27.00 39.29
C VAL A 642 -1.49 26.61 38.45
N CYS A 643 -2.62 26.33 39.11
CA CYS A 643 -3.85 25.86 38.50
C CYS A 643 -4.88 27.02 38.47
N GLU A 644 -5.28 27.46 37.32
CA GLU A 644 -6.28 28.53 37.14
C GLU A 644 -7.48 28.02 36.34
N LEU A 645 -8.68 28.33 36.82
CA LEU A 645 -9.89 28.03 36.03
C LEU A 645 -9.88 28.86 34.75
N ALA A 646 -10.04 28.19 33.62
CA ALA A 646 -10.12 28.79 32.30
C ALA A 646 -11.57 28.73 31.81
N GLU A 647 -12.10 29.88 31.42
CA GLU A 647 -13.43 29.98 30.79
C GLU A 647 -13.34 29.83 29.27
N GLY A 648 -14.41 29.35 28.66
CA GLY A 648 -14.56 29.34 27.21
C GLY A 648 -13.74 28.26 26.46
N HIS A 649 -13.16 27.27 27.17
CA HIS A 649 -12.47 26.17 26.47
C HIS A 649 -13.45 25.38 25.60
N PRO A 650 -13.09 25.07 24.35
CA PRO A 650 -14.05 24.48 23.41
C PRO A 650 -14.62 23.13 23.87
N TYR A 651 -13.81 22.23 24.36
CA TYR A 651 -14.23 20.86 24.70
C TYR A 651 -14.03 20.44 26.18
N LEU A 652 -13.43 21.28 27.03
CA LEU A 652 -13.26 21.02 28.46
C LEU A 652 -14.18 21.91 29.32
N LEU A 653 -14.87 21.28 30.31
CA LEU A 653 -15.72 22.01 31.27
C LEU A 653 -15.92 21.18 32.57
N PRO A 654 -15.36 21.59 33.73
CA PRO A 654 -14.43 22.71 33.88
C PRO A 654 -13.09 22.47 33.16
N CYS A 655 -12.42 23.56 32.78
CA CYS A 655 -11.06 23.54 32.25
C CYS A 655 -10.14 24.26 33.25
N VAL A 656 -8.97 23.69 33.46
CA VAL A 656 -7.92 24.24 34.29
C VAL A 656 -6.67 24.47 33.42
N ARG A 657 -6.21 25.72 33.38
CA ARG A 657 -4.95 26.10 32.79
C ARG A 657 -3.82 25.81 33.76
N LEU A 658 -2.73 25.27 33.26
CA LEU A 658 -1.56 24.89 34.03
C LEU A 658 -0.36 25.78 33.66
N SER A 659 0.26 26.38 34.67
CA SER A 659 1.47 27.17 34.50
C SER A 659 2.54 26.71 35.49
N VAL A 660 3.81 26.66 35.01
CA VAL A 660 4.98 26.36 35.83
C VAL A 660 5.96 27.53 35.69
N ASP A 661 6.35 28.08 36.79
CA ASP A 661 7.25 29.25 36.87
C ASP A 661 6.81 30.40 35.95
N GLY A 662 5.47 30.65 35.88
CA GLY A 662 4.86 31.68 35.06
C GLY A 662 4.73 31.33 33.56
N THR A 663 5.13 30.12 33.15
CA THR A 663 4.99 29.65 31.75
C THR A 663 3.84 28.68 31.66
N GLU A 664 2.92 28.90 30.72
CA GLU A 664 1.81 27.97 30.45
C GLU A 664 2.37 26.67 29.87
N VAL A 665 1.98 25.54 30.46
CA VAL A 665 2.44 24.20 30.05
C VAL A 665 1.32 23.35 29.44
N GLY A 666 0.06 23.77 29.58
CA GLY A 666 -1.08 23.09 29.01
C GLY A 666 -2.38 23.26 29.77
N VAL A 667 -3.31 22.39 29.48
CA VAL A 667 -4.67 22.40 30.07
C VAL A 667 -5.05 21.00 30.54
N MET A 668 -5.94 20.95 31.56
CA MET A 668 -6.61 19.71 31.96
C MET A 668 -8.05 19.99 32.38
N GLY A 669 -8.93 18.99 32.29
CA GLY A 669 -10.30 19.16 32.71
C GLY A 669 -11.17 17.96 32.38
N ARG A 670 -12.48 18.17 32.55
CA ARG A 670 -13.49 17.22 32.15
C ARG A 670 -13.96 17.53 30.72
N VAL A 671 -13.98 16.54 29.87
CA VAL A 671 -14.59 16.68 28.53
C VAL A 671 -16.06 17.00 28.69
N ARG A 672 -16.58 17.96 27.91
CA ARG A 672 -18.00 18.34 27.96
C ARG A 672 -18.89 17.12 27.76
N PRO A 673 -19.90 16.90 28.59
CA PRO A 673 -20.76 15.70 28.55
C PRO A 673 -21.37 15.46 27.16
N GLU A 674 -21.83 16.52 26.49
CA GLU A 674 -22.43 16.46 25.16
C GLU A 674 -21.44 15.97 24.10
N MET A 675 -20.15 16.25 24.25
CA MET A 675 -19.09 15.74 23.37
C MET A 675 -18.70 14.31 23.75
N ALA A 676 -18.58 14.02 25.05
CA ALA A 676 -18.31 12.69 25.56
C ALA A 676 -19.36 11.67 25.09
N ASP A 677 -20.64 12.05 25.10
CA ASP A 677 -21.75 11.23 24.61
C ASP A 677 -21.58 10.84 23.13
N SER A 678 -21.04 11.74 22.30
CA SER A 678 -20.74 11.47 20.88
C SER A 678 -19.70 10.36 20.69
N PHE A 679 -18.87 10.12 21.70
CA PHE A 679 -17.92 9.01 21.76
C PHE A 679 -18.41 7.85 22.63
N HIS A 680 -19.72 7.80 22.94
CA HIS A 680 -20.36 6.76 23.74
C HIS A 680 -19.92 6.67 25.22
N ALA A 681 -19.26 7.71 25.73
CA ALA A 681 -18.85 7.79 27.12
C ALA A 681 -20.01 8.25 28.02
N ARG A 682 -20.48 7.37 28.91
CA ARG A 682 -21.60 7.62 29.81
C ARG A 682 -21.19 8.16 31.19
N LYS A 683 -19.89 8.18 31.47
CA LYS A 683 -19.29 8.72 32.68
C LYS A 683 -18.39 9.88 32.34
N ASP A 684 -17.90 10.59 33.34
CA ASP A 684 -16.97 11.68 33.14
C ASP A 684 -15.68 11.21 32.46
N VAL A 685 -15.26 11.95 31.45
CA VAL A 685 -13.97 11.76 30.75
C VAL A 685 -13.03 12.87 31.20
N TRP A 686 -11.91 12.50 31.74
CA TRP A 686 -10.87 13.43 32.20
C TRP A 686 -9.72 13.44 31.22
N LEU A 687 -9.35 14.63 30.76
CA LEU A 687 -8.36 14.83 29.73
C LEU A 687 -7.37 15.93 30.11
N ALA A 688 -6.08 15.69 29.89
CA ALA A 688 -5.04 16.70 29.94
C ALA A 688 -4.24 16.70 28.63
N GLU A 689 -3.86 17.89 28.18
CA GLU A 689 -2.96 18.11 27.05
C GLU A 689 -1.86 19.08 27.44
N LEU A 690 -0.60 18.59 27.39
CA LEU A 690 0.56 19.31 27.86
C LEU A 690 1.57 19.51 26.72
N ASN A 691 2.15 20.69 26.65
CA ASN A 691 3.16 21.04 25.65
C ASN A 691 4.55 20.50 26.04
N LEU A 692 5.00 19.48 25.33
CA LEU A 692 6.29 18.82 25.60
C LEU A 692 7.49 19.70 25.28
N ASP A 693 7.40 20.58 24.31
CA ASP A 693 8.50 21.48 23.94
C ASP A 693 8.74 22.51 25.05
N VAL A 694 7.66 22.96 25.70
CA VAL A 694 7.73 23.84 26.87
C VAL A 694 8.27 23.10 28.08
N LEU A 695 7.71 21.93 28.37
CA LEU A 695 8.15 21.10 29.52
C LEU A 695 9.62 20.72 29.40
N ARG A 696 10.09 20.41 28.20
CA ARG A 696 11.50 20.10 27.95
C ARG A 696 12.39 21.31 28.24
N ARG A 697 12.04 22.50 27.73
CA ARG A 697 12.82 23.71 27.99
C ARG A 697 12.92 24.02 29.47
N LEU A 698 11.80 23.85 30.18
CA LEU A 698 11.79 24.04 31.65
C LEU A 698 12.65 23.00 32.37
N HIS A 699 12.55 21.72 31.94
CA HIS A 699 13.38 20.63 32.48
C HIS A 699 14.86 20.84 32.24
N ASP A 700 15.26 21.26 31.04
CA ASP A 700 16.66 21.50 30.65
C ASP A 700 17.24 22.72 31.43
N ALA A 701 16.38 23.66 31.81
CA ALA A 701 16.76 24.81 32.64
C ALA A 701 16.77 24.54 34.15
N ALA A 702 16.11 23.45 34.58
CA ALA A 702 15.97 23.12 35.98
C ALA A 702 17.32 22.72 36.59
N GLN A 703 17.65 23.34 37.73
CA GLN A 703 18.87 23.02 38.50
C GLN A 703 18.53 22.07 39.65
N VAL A 704 18.97 20.83 39.52
CA VAL A 704 18.88 19.85 40.62
C VAL A 704 20.03 20.11 41.60
N ARG A 705 19.70 20.44 42.85
CA ARG A 705 20.69 20.66 43.93
C ARG A 705 20.48 19.62 45.00
N PHE A 706 21.58 19.01 45.45
CA PHE A 706 21.56 18.13 46.58
C PHE A 706 21.20 18.88 47.84
N GLN A 707 20.26 18.34 48.61
CA GLN A 707 19.97 18.78 49.97
C GLN A 707 20.27 17.64 50.96
N SER A 708 20.94 17.97 52.04
CA SER A 708 21.25 16.97 53.09
C SER A 708 19.98 16.41 53.71
N LEU A 709 19.94 15.11 53.88
CA LEU A 709 18.82 14.46 54.57
C LEU A 709 18.70 14.96 56.02
N ALA A 710 17.47 15.17 56.42
CA ALA A 710 17.21 15.59 57.80
C ALA A 710 17.54 14.48 58.79
N VAL A 711 18.36 14.76 59.80
CA VAL A 711 18.80 13.79 60.80
C VAL A 711 17.82 13.68 62.00
N PHE A 712 17.10 14.74 62.29
CA PHE A 712 16.18 14.79 63.43
C PHE A 712 14.72 14.48 63.00
N PRO A 713 13.93 13.78 63.90
CA PRO A 713 12.57 13.41 63.56
C PRO A 713 11.66 14.63 63.45
N PRO A 714 10.64 14.57 62.52
CA PRO A 714 9.64 15.63 62.39
C PRO A 714 8.62 15.55 63.57
N VAL A 715 8.06 16.69 63.89
CA VAL A 715 6.85 16.81 64.68
C VAL A 715 5.65 17.16 63.82
N ARG A 716 4.54 16.48 63.95
CA ARG A 716 3.32 16.72 63.16
C ARG A 716 2.22 17.29 63.98
N ARG A 717 1.48 18.26 63.45
CA ARG A 717 0.25 18.81 64.06
C ARG A 717 -0.80 18.97 62.99
N ASP A 718 -2.01 18.57 63.34
CA ASP A 718 -3.14 18.76 62.41
C ASP A 718 -3.87 20.06 62.78
N ILE A 719 -4.37 20.74 61.76
CA ILE A 719 -5.22 21.94 61.92
C ILE A 719 -6.43 21.78 60.99
N THR A 720 -7.62 21.91 61.58
CA THR A 720 -8.85 21.87 60.82
C THR A 720 -9.38 23.28 60.58
N VAL A 721 -9.65 23.60 59.34
CA VAL A 721 -10.09 24.93 58.85
C VAL A 721 -11.49 24.81 58.31
N ALA A 722 -12.45 25.49 58.84
CA ALA A 722 -13.76 25.69 58.25
C ALA A 722 -13.68 26.83 57.25
N ALA A 723 -13.67 26.48 55.96
CA ALA A 723 -13.44 27.43 54.86
C ALA A 723 -14.71 27.58 54.00
N PRO A 724 -15.10 28.77 53.59
CA PRO A 724 -16.11 28.99 52.55
C PRO A 724 -15.78 28.24 51.26
N VAL A 725 -16.80 27.78 50.54
CA VAL A 725 -16.59 26.98 49.30
C VAL A 725 -15.72 27.70 48.27
N GLY A 726 -15.73 29.03 48.25
CA GLY A 726 -14.88 29.86 47.35
C GLY A 726 -13.41 29.90 47.71
N VAL A 727 -13.02 29.47 48.91
CA VAL A 727 -11.58 29.46 49.31
C VAL A 727 -11.00 28.11 48.90
N THR A 728 -10.02 28.12 48.01
CA THR A 728 -9.39 26.92 47.50
C THR A 728 -8.38 26.32 48.48
N VAL A 729 -8.17 25.00 48.39
CA VAL A 729 -7.15 24.27 49.19
C VAL A 729 -5.78 24.87 48.87
N GLY A 730 -5.49 25.19 47.60
CA GLY A 730 -4.25 25.85 47.18
C GLY A 730 -4.02 27.17 47.90
N ALA A 731 -5.03 28.06 47.96
CA ALA A 731 -4.94 29.34 48.66
C ALA A 731 -4.58 29.17 50.17
N ILE A 732 -5.13 28.12 50.79
CA ILE A 732 -4.82 27.80 52.20
C ILE A 732 -3.36 27.29 52.31
N LEU A 733 -2.94 26.39 51.47
CA LEU A 733 -1.55 25.87 51.44
C LEU A 733 -0.54 26.98 51.13
N ASP A 734 -0.82 27.85 50.18
CA ASP A 734 0.01 28.99 49.81
C ASP A 734 0.15 29.96 51.02
N GLN A 735 -0.96 30.20 51.72
CA GLN A 735 -0.93 31.05 52.91
C GLN A 735 -0.15 30.39 54.05
N ILE A 736 -0.25 29.06 54.23
CA ILE A 736 0.54 28.32 55.24
C ILE A 736 2.04 28.39 54.93
N MET A 737 2.42 28.04 53.73
CA MET A 737 3.83 27.95 53.29
C MET A 737 4.43 29.34 53.03
N GLY A 738 3.64 30.28 52.54
CA GLY A 738 4.05 31.64 52.23
C GLY A 738 4.56 32.46 53.43
N GLN A 739 4.19 32.04 54.66
CA GLN A 739 4.68 32.65 55.87
C GLN A 739 6.18 32.40 56.10
N LYS A 740 6.81 31.47 55.38
CA LYS A 740 8.23 31.12 55.45
C LYS A 740 8.71 30.86 56.92
N GLN A 741 7.88 30.15 57.69
CA GLN A 741 8.24 29.83 59.10
C GLN A 741 9.43 28.85 59.11
N PRO A 742 10.52 29.16 59.81
CA PRO A 742 11.76 28.37 59.75
C PRO A 742 11.65 26.91 60.17
N LEU A 743 10.63 26.61 60.99
CA LEU A 743 10.43 25.22 61.50
C LEU A 743 9.40 24.45 60.67
N LEU A 744 8.64 25.09 59.81
CA LEU A 744 7.61 24.47 59.01
C LEU A 744 8.24 23.90 57.74
N GLU A 745 8.28 22.59 57.65
CA GLU A 745 8.85 21.86 56.50
C GLU A 745 7.85 21.64 55.39
N GLY A 746 6.55 21.42 55.74
CA GLY A 746 5.51 21.21 54.79
C GLY A 746 4.11 21.16 55.37
N ALA A 747 3.11 21.26 54.51
CA ALA A 747 1.71 21.09 54.85
C ALA A 747 1.02 20.25 53.79
N VAL A 748 0.11 19.33 54.18
CA VAL A 748 -0.69 18.50 53.27
C VAL A 748 -2.12 18.42 53.76
N LEU A 749 -3.09 18.41 52.84
CA LEU A 749 -4.47 18.15 53.18
C LEU A 749 -4.61 16.68 53.50
N VAL A 750 -5.21 16.34 54.64
CA VAL A 750 -5.40 14.95 55.10
C VAL A 750 -6.85 14.55 55.19
N ASP A 751 -7.76 15.51 55.29
CA ASP A 751 -9.21 15.24 55.33
C ASP A 751 -9.99 16.43 54.76
N SER A 752 -11.14 16.14 54.10
CA SER A 752 -12.08 17.13 53.59
C SER A 752 -13.50 16.67 53.83
N PHE A 753 -14.25 17.40 54.60
CA PHE A 753 -15.66 17.11 54.91
C PHE A 753 -16.54 18.31 54.63
N SER A 754 -17.59 18.12 53.84
CA SER A 754 -18.59 19.16 53.55
C SER A 754 -19.91 18.80 54.25
N PRO A 755 -20.33 19.51 55.30
CA PRO A 755 -21.62 19.26 55.96
C PRO A 755 -22.79 19.53 54.98
N GLU A 756 -23.81 18.67 54.97
CA GLU A 756 -25.01 18.91 54.15
C GLU A 756 -25.64 20.25 54.46
N GLY A 757 -25.91 21.04 53.38
CA GLY A 757 -26.55 22.35 53.50
C GLY A 757 -25.68 23.47 54.05
N SER A 758 -24.38 23.28 54.17
CA SER A 758 -23.41 24.31 54.58
C SER A 758 -22.67 24.89 53.38
N ASP A 759 -22.49 26.21 53.35
CA ASP A 759 -21.60 26.91 52.41
C ASP A 759 -20.13 26.85 52.86
N GLU A 760 -19.83 26.10 53.90
CA GLU A 760 -18.47 25.91 54.41
C GLU A 760 -18.10 24.41 54.31
N ARG A 761 -16.81 24.15 54.11
CA ARG A 761 -16.20 22.83 54.19
C ARG A 761 -15.11 22.79 55.24
N ASN A 762 -15.03 21.68 55.96
CA ASN A 762 -13.98 21.44 56.95
C ASN A 762 -12.80 20.78 56.24
N LEU A 763 -11.65 21.43 56.25
CA LEU A 763 -10.42 20.99 55.60
C LEU A 763 -9.38 20.78 56.73
N THR A 764 -8.86 19.56 56.85
CA THR A 764 -7.84 19.26 57.85
C THR A 764 -6.46 19.17 57.19
N PHE A 765 -5.55 20.00 57.62
CA PHE A 765 -4.18 20.04 57.09
C PHE A 765 -3.24 19.48 58.15
N ARG A 766 -2.32 18.63 57.72
CA ARG A 766 -1.18 18.15 58.50
C ARG A 766 0.03 19.02 58.25
N LEU A 767 0.49 19.71 59.28
CA LEU A 767 1.67 20.52 59.29
C LEU A 767 2.84 19.68 59.81
N THR A 768 3.91 19.65 59.05
CA THR A 768 5.18 18.95 59.43
C THR A 768 6.21 19.98 59.83
N PHE A 769 6.74 19.84 61.00
CA PHE A 769 7.75 20.73 61.58
C PHE A 769 9.05 19.99 61.82
N ARG A 770 10.17 20.61 61.48
CA ARG A 770 11.49 20.04 61.69
C ARG A 770 12.55 21.12 61.91
N HIS A 771 13.61 20.75 62.64
CA HIS A 771 14.82 21.55 62.77
C HIS A 771 16.02 20.74 62.27
N ALA A 772 16.95 21.41 61.55
CA ALA A 772 18.08 20.73 60.95
C ALA A 772 19.07 20.16 61.99
N GLU A 773 19.23 20.76 63.13
CA GLU A 773 20.31 20.50 64.08
C GLU A 773 19.84 19.92 65.41
N ARG A 774 18.55 19.87 65.75
CA ARG A 774 18.03 19.40 67.03
C ARG A 774 16.59 18.91 66.94
N THR A 775 16.16 18.17 67.95
CA THR A 775 14.77 17.81 68.17
C THR A 775 13.95 19.05 68.61
N LEU A 776 12.75 19.21 68.14
CA LEU A 776 11.81 20.28 68.51
C LEU A 776 11.10 19.97 69.85
N LYS A 777 10.81 21.03 70.61
CA LYS A 777 9.92 20.98 71.76
C LYS A 777 8.49 21.33 71.37
N ASP A 778 7.51 20.68 72.00
CA ASP A 778 6.07 20.87 71.70
C ASP A 778 5.66 22.35 71.76
N ALA A 779 6.10 23.12 72.77
CA ALA A 779 5.79 24.53 72.93
C ALA A 779 6.30 25.41 71.74
N GLU A 780 7.38 25.04 71.09
CA GLU A 780 7.91 25.74 69.92
C GLU A 780 7.03 25.49 68.69
N VAL A 781 6.58 24.24 68.51
CA VAL A 781 5.74 23.79 67.43
C VAL A 781 4.34 24.41 67.55
N ASP A 782 3.76 24.37 68.76
CA ASP A 782 2.43 24.90 69.01
C ASP A 782 2.38 26.42 68.79
N LYS A 783 3.46 27.15 69.14
CA LYS A 783 3.56 28.59 68.86
C LYS A 783 3.57 28.90 67.36
N VAL A 784 4.25 28.08 66.54
CA VAL A 784 4.28 28.26 65.07
C VAL A 784 2.91 27.86 64.50
N ARG A 785 2.27 26.77 65.01
CA ARG A 785 0.94 26.37 64.58
C ARG A 785 -0.10 27.48 64.86
N GLU A 786 -0.02 28.14 66.01
CA GLU A 786 -0.91 29.20 66.39
C GLU A 786 -0.76 30.45 65.48
N LYS A 787 0.48 30.79 65.11
CA LYS A 787 0.75 31.85 64.11
C LYS A 787 0.18 31.51 62.74
N VAL A 788 0.35 30.26 62.28
CA VAL A 788 -0.26 29.80 61.04
C VAL A 788 -1.78 29.91 61.10
N ALA A 789 -2.40 29.45 62.16
CA ALA A 789 -3.84 29.57 62.42
C ALA A 789 -4.33 31.01 62.34
N GLN A 790 -3.70 31.92 63.08
CA GLN A 790 -4.04 33.35 63.09
C GLN A 790 -3.89 33.95 61.67
N SER A 791 -2.83 33.62 60.95
CA SER A 791 -2.65 34.09 59.57
C SER A 791 -3.73 33.62 58.62
N LEU A 792 -4.18 32.37 58.73
CA LEU A 792 -5.27 31.82 57.91
C LEU A 792 -6.58 32.58 58.15
N VAL A 793 -6.91 32.80 59.42
CA VAL A 793 -8.12 33.57 59.78
C VAL A 793 -8.07 34.98 59.23
N GLN A 794 -6.91 35.67 59.37
CA GLN A 794 -6.76 37.07 58.94
C GLN A 794 -6.77 37.24 57.41
N ALA A 795 -6.10 36.35 56.69
CA ALA A 795 -5.92 36.49 55.27
C ALA A 795 -7.05 35.94 54.44
N LEU A 796 -7.70 34.84 54.87
CA LEU A 796 -8.67 34.09 54.09
C LEU A 796 -10.09 34.08 54.70
N GLY A 797 -10.27 34.71 55.87
CA GLY A 797 -11.57 34.78 56.54
C GLY A 797 -12.14 33.42 56.96
N VAL A 798 -11.25 32.43 57.16
CA VAL A 798 -11.64 31.06 57.58
C VAL A 798 -11.75 30.97 59.09
N ARG A 799 -12.44 29.92 59.59
CA ARG A 799 -12.51 29.61 61.00
C ARG A 799 -11.70 28.33 61.32
N ILE A 800 -11.09 28.28 62.53
CA ILE A 800 -10.25 27.18 62.99
C ILE A 800 -10.79 26.61 64.25
#